data_41b2638ad563b5f43ed7e7acb9f8b4eb
#
_entry.id   41b2638ad563b5f43ed7e7acb9f8b4eb
#
_cell.length_a   1.000
_cell.length_b   1.000
_cell.length_c   1.000
_cell.angle_alpha   90.00
_cell.angle_beta   90.00
_cell.angle_gamma   90.00
#
_symmetry.space_group_name_H-M   'P 1'
#
loop_
_entity.id
_entity.type
_entity.pdbx_description
1 polymer ?
#
loop_
_entity_poly.entity_id
_entity_poly.type
_entity_poly.pdbx_seq_one_letter_code
_entity_poly.pdbx_strand_id
1 'polypeptide(L)'
;MSSEQPTLLLIDGHSLAFRAFYALNPDNFKNQQGQHTNAVHGFISMLLNILEGEKPTHLCVAFDVSRESFRTEELPEYKGTRGETPEEFIGQTELLVEALTAMRITSVSRERFEADDLIASLAHHGEKAGMRVLVVSGDRDTFQLITEQTTILYPVKGVMNLARMDDAAVLEKYGVHAKQYPELAALVGETSDNLKGIPGVGPKTAAKWIQQFGSLDAILDSAEEIPGKVGESLRENKELAVRNRRLNELVRSLEFDFEMHDLALGSVDEEQVKEVFAKLSFRTLLTRVLKLRGVNGTQHPVRSAKVDDDSPEREPMQEAPRGPDLPTEPPKPEIASLGEIEKLIAEGAFLKLELAEGALVGLGAATITKRLDGDGKDVEGALKVVAKGGFGSWDAKNSYRRFAEAGIALGELKNDALLAAYLIDPSSKDLDPDALVRRYAGVDVVRADADQLLSEPEPSLDAWCYAMIWAALGPRLTEEQSLPVYKDIELPVAGVLSRMEVHGIAVAKDVLQSQFDELSAEVDEIAKQAYEIIGHEVNLASPKQLQTVLFDELGMEGTRSVKTGYSTNAEALATLFEQTEHPFLEKLLAHRDSSKLRQITETLIKAVAADGRIHTSYSQVGTSTGRLSSENPNLQNIPIKTDRGMRLRSAFIAGQGYETLLTADYSQIEMRIMAHLSEDEGLIEAFNKGEDLHNFVGARIYGVEPEA
;
A
#
# COMPACT_ATOMS: atom_id res chain seq x y z
N MET A 1 4.12 30.83 -29.00
CA MET A 1 3.30 30.04 -28.10
C MET A 1 3.18 28.67 -28.76
N SER A 2 3.97 27.68 -28.37
CA SER A 2 3.75 26.30 -28.77
C SER A 2 2.48 25.84 -28.04
N SER A 3 1.39 25.60 -28.77
CA SER A 3 0.21 24.97 -28.19
C SER A 3 0.63 23.57 -27.76
N GLU A 4 0.68 23.33 -26.46
CA GLU A 4 0.82 21.96 -25.94
C GLU A 4 -0.29 21.11 -26.54
N GLN A 5 0.04 19.90 -26.95
CA GLN A 5 -0.92 18.96 -27.53
C GLN A 5 -1.99 18.63 -26.46
N PRO A 6 -3.30 18.73 -26.78
CA PRO A 6 -4.35 18.42 -25.82
C PRO A 6 -4.22 16.98 -25.33
N THR A 7 -4.40 16.76 -24.04
CA THR A 7 -4.32 15.43 -23.41
C THR A 7 -5.70 15.00 -22.90
N LEU A 8 -6.18 13.86 -23.41
CA LEU A 8 -7.43 13.22 -22.99
C LEU A 8 -7.11 12.12 -21.97
N LEU A 9 -7.68 12.19 -20.78
CA LEU A 9 -7.63 11.17 -19.76
C LEU A 9 -8.93 10.36 -19.78
N LEU A 10 -8.81 9.04 -19.92
CA LEU A 10 -9.91 8.10 -19.88
C LEU A 10 -9.75 7.18 -18.68
N ILE A 11 -10.81 6.96 -17.92
CA ILE A 11 -10.77 6.18 -16.68
C ILE A 11 -11.83 5.07 -16.71
N ASP A 12 -11.41 3.85 -16.42
CA ASP A 12 -12.31 2.75 -16.09
C ASP A 12 -12.86 2.97 -14.67
N GLY A 13 -14.11 3.43 -14.62
CA GLY A 13 -14.80 3.82 -13.39
C GLY A 13 -15.00 2.67 -12.42
N HIS A 14 -15.44 1.51 -12.91
CA HIS A 14 -15.67 0.34 -12.07
C HIS A 14 -14.36 -0.25 -11.55
N SER A 15 -13.36 -0.45 -12.39
CA SER A 15 -12.06 -0.97 -11.97
C SER A 15 -11.43 -0.11 -10.89
N LEU A 16 -11.46 1.21 -11.05
CA LEU A 16 -10.88 2.15 -10.09
C LEU A 16 -11.72 2.23 -8.79
N ALA A 17 -13.07 2.21 -8.89
CA ALA A 17 -13.96 2.23 -7.73
C ALA A 17 -13.85 0.95 -6.87
N PHE A 18 -13.77 -0.23 -7.50
CA PHE A 18 -13.55 -1.47 -6.77
C PHE A 18 -12.17 -1.51 -6.12
N ARG A 19 -11.15 -1.01 -6.79
CA ARG A 19 -9.81 -0.89 -6.19
C ARG A 19 -9.82 0.02 -4.96
N ALA A 20 -10.49 1.15 -5.03
CA ALA A 20 -10.69 2.07 -3.92
C ALA A 20 -11.45 1.41 -2.76
N PHE A 21 -12.52 0.71 -3.07
CA PHE A 21 -13.34 -0.01 -2.11
C PHE A 21 -12.53 -1.00 -1.27
N TYR A 22 -11.68 -1.81 -1.92
CA TYR A 22 -10.86 -2.80 -1.21
C TYR A 22 -9.62 -2.22 -0.53
N ALA A 23 -9.22 -1.01 -0.88
CA ALA A 23 -8.09 -0.34 -0.23
C ALA A 23 -8.47 0.36 1.08
N LEU A 24 -9.75 0.73 1.26
CA LEU A 24 -10.25 1.49 2.40
C LEU A 24 -11.30 0.68 3.16
N ASN A 25 -11.18 0.61 4.49
CA ASN A 25 -12.18 -0.08 5.32
C ASN A 25 -13.54 0.65 5.25
N PRO A 26 -14.64 0.00 4.80
CA PRO A 26 -15.96 0.62 4.67
C PRO A 26 -16.49 1.24 5.97
N ASP A 27 -16.21 0.66 7.12
CA ASP A 27 -16.70 1.12 8.41
C ASP A 27 -16.22 2.53 8.79
N ASN A 28 -15.08 2.95 8.24
CA ASN A 28 -14.51 4.28 8.50
C ASN A 28 -15.05 5.38 7.56
N PHE A 29 -15.87 5.01 6.57
CA PHE A 29 -16.34 5.92 5.53
C PHE A 29 -17.86 5.77 5.36
N LYS A 30 -18.62 6.56 6.11
CA LYS A 30 -20.07 6.62 6.01
C LYS A 30 -20.52 8.07 5.91
N ASN A 31 -21.54 8.32 5.10
CA ASN A 31 -22.20 9.61 5.07
C ASN A 31 -23.15 9.77 6.26
N GLN A 32 -23.79 10.94 6.39
CA GLN A 32 -24.72 11.25 7.47
C GLN A 32 -25.96 10.33 7.51
N GLN A 33 -26.25 9.64 6.42
CA GLN A 33 -27.36 8.69 6.29
C GLN A 33 -26.94 7.24 6.58
N GLY A 34 -25.68 7.01 6.97
CA GLY A 34 -25.11 5.70 7.26
C GLY A 34 -24.70 4.89 6.04
N GLN A 35 -24.78 5.45 4.84
CA GLN A 35 -24.40 4.81 3.60
C GLN A 35 -22.88 4.83 3.44
N HIS A 36 -22.29 3.73 3.01
CA HIS A 36 -20.85 3.61 2.80
C HIS A 36 -20.37 4.48 1.62
N THR A 37 -19.22 5.13 1.79
CA THR A 37 -18.63 6.08 0.82
C THR A 37 -17.13 5.85 0.58
N ASN A 38 -16.56 4.74 1.05
CA ASN A 38 -15.14 4.43 0.93
C ASN A 38 -14.66 4.31 -0.53
N ALA A 39 -15.46 3.68 -1.41
CA ALA A 39 -15.13 3.59 -2.83
C ALA A 39 -15.12 4.99 -3.48
N VAL A 40 -16.11 5.82 -3.18
CA VAL A 40 -16.22 7.19 -3.69
C VAL A 40 -15.05 8.05 -3.21
N HIS A 41 -14.75 7.98 -1.89
CA HIS A 41 -13.63 8.72 -1.30
C HIS A 41 -12.29 8.35 -1.94
N GLY A 42 -12.02 7.04 -2.03
CA GLY A 42 -10.78 6.55 -2.61
C GLY A 42 -10.66 6.87 -4.10
N PHE A 43 -11.75 6.72 -4.86
CA PHE A 43 -11.79 7.08 -6.28
C PHE A 43 -11.46 8.56 -6.50
N ILE A 44 -12.17 9.47 -5.81
CA ILE A 44 -11.93 10.92 -5.94
C ILE A 44 -10.49 11.27 -5.52
N SER A 45 -9.97 10.65 -4.45
CA SER A 45 -8.57 10.84 -4.04
C SER A 45 -7.58 10.44 -5.15
N MET A 46 -7.78 9.27 -5.78
CA MET A 46 -6.96 8.81 -6.90
C MET A 46 -7.07 9.73 -8.10
N LEU A 47 -8.29 10.10 -8.46
CA LEU A 47 -8.56 11.03 -9.56
C LEU A 47 -7.83 12.36 -9.39
N LEU A 48 -7.90 12.96 -8.19
CA LEU A 48 -7.21 14.23 -7.92
C LEU A 48 -5.69 14.11 -8.05
N ASN A 49 -5.11 12.99 -7.59
CA ASN A 49 -3.68 12.73 -7.77
C ASN A 49 -3.28 12.61 -9.25
N ILE A 50 -4.10 11.91 -10.04
CA ILE A 50 -3.87 11.77 -11.49
C ILE A 50 -4.01 13.14 -12.18
N LEU A 51 -4.99 13.95 -11.81
CA LEU A 51 -5.17 15.29 -12.35
C LEU A 51 -3.99 16.23 -11.99
N GLU A 52 -3.45 16.12 -10.78
CA GLU A 52 -2.29 16.89 -10.31
C GLU A 52 -1.01 16.47 -11.06
N GLY A 53 -0.81 15.15 -11.28
CA GLY A 53 0.38 14.60 -11.93
C GLY A 53 0.35 14.76 -13.45
N GLU A 54 -0.70 14.32 -14.11
CA GLU A 54 -0.78 14.24 -15.57
C GLU A 54 -1.30 15.53 -16.23
N LYS A 55 -1.97 16.40 -15.48
CA LYS A 55 -2.53 17.69 -15.93
C LYS A 55 -3.30 17.59 -17.26
N PRO A 56 -4.25 16.61 -17.39
CA PRO A 56 -4.99 16.45 -18.63
C PRO A 56 -5.84 17.67 -18.93
N THR A 57 -6.08 17.94 -20.21
CA THR A 57 -6.98 19.00 -20.65
C THR A 57 -8.42 18.53 -20.79
N HIS A 58 -8.63 17.23 -21.00
CA HIS A 58 -9.93 16.58 -21.21
C HIS A 58 -10.02 15.31 -20.37
N LEU A 59 -11.21 14.96 -19.91
CA LEU A 59 -11.43 13.77 -19.06
C LEU A 59 -12.80 13.17 -19.31
N CYS A 60 -12.83 11.84 -19.39
CA CYS A 60 -14.06 11.06 -19.35
C CYS A 60 -13.88 9.80 -18.48
N VAL A 61 -14.93 9.43 -17.74
CA VAL A 61 -14.97 8.21 -16.93
C VAL A 61 -16.02 7.27 -17.50
N ALA A 62 -15.63 6.04 -17.84
CA ALA A 62 -16.53 5.03 -18.38
C ALA A 62 -16.99 4.05 -17.29
N PHE A 63 -18.28 3.69 -17.31
CA PHE A 63 -18.87 2.75 -16.36
C PHE A 63 -19.61 1.62 -17.11
N ASP A 64 -19.58 0.42 -16.54
CA ASP A 64 -20.47 -0.67 -16.97
C ASP A 64 -21.91 -0.39 -16.49
N VAL A 65 -22.91 -0.66 -17.31
CA VAL A 65 -24.33 -0.55 -16.92
C VAL A 65 -24.76 -1.77 -16.12
N SER A 66 -24.36 -2.96 -16.60
CA SER A 66 -24.73 -4.25 -16.02
C SER A 66 -23.65 -5.29 -16.31
N ARG A 67 -23.86 -6.52 -15.86
CA ARG A 67 -23.02 -7.68 -16.25
C ARG A 67 -23.37 -8.24 -17.64
N GLU A 68 -24.46 -7.77 -18.23
CA GLU A 68 -24.92 -8.21 -19.54
C GLU A 68 -24.21 -7.42 -20.66
N SER A 69 -23.45 -8.11 -21.47
CA SER A 69 -22.78 -7.55 -22.64
C SER A 69 -22.90 -8.51 -23.83
N PHE A 70 -22.57 -8.04 -25.01
CA PHE A 70 -22.56 -8.94 -26.19
C PHE A 70 -21.63 -10.15 -25.99
N ARG A 71 -20.63 -10.05 -25.09
CA ARG A 71 -19.72 -11.14 -24.72
C ARG A 71 -20.44 -12.20 -23.89
N THR A 72 -21.28 -11.80 -22.95
CA THR A 72 -22.10 -12.72 -22.14
C THR A 72 -23.24 -13.33 -22.95
N GLU A 73 -23.75 -12.63 -23.97
CA GLU A 73 -24.70 -13.20 -24.93
C GLU A 73 -24.07 -14.32 -25.75
N GLU A 74 -22.80 -14.17 -26.14
CA GLU A 74 -22.07 -15.17 -26.92
C GLU A 74 -21.52 -16.30 -26.03
N LEU A 75 -21.03 -16.00 -24.84
CA LEU A 75 -20.52 -16.95 -23.87
C LEU A 75 -21.11 -16.66 -22.47
N PRO A 76 -22.21 -17.33 -22.09
CA PRO A 76 -22.86 -17.10 -20.80
C PRO A 76 -21.97 -17.27 -19.58
N GLU A 77 -20.88 -18.02 -19.71
CA GLU A 77 -19.88 -18.25 -18.66
C GLU A 77 -18.81 -17.13 -18.57
N TYR A 78 -18.82 -16.17 -19.51
CA TYR A 78 -17.90 -15.04 -19.53
C TYR A 78 -18.05 -14.23 -18.25
N LYS A 79 -16.91 -13.98 -17.55
CA LYS A 79 -16.88 -13.34 -16.21
C LYS A 79 -17.76 -13.99 -15.14
N GLY A 80 -18.27 -15.21 -15.39
CA GLY A 80 -19.20 -15.91 -14.49
C GLY A 80 -18.61 -16.33 -13.14
N THR A 81 -17.29 -16.29 -12.99
CA THR A 81 -16.59 -16.57 -11.72
C THR A 81 -16.48 -15.34 -10.81
N ARG A 82 -16.89 -14.16 -11.28
CA ARG A 82 -16.90 -12.95 -10.46
C ARG A 82 -17.99 -13.05 -9.40
N GLY A 83 -17.63 -12.92 -8.11
CA GLY A 83 -18.56 -12.95 -6.98
C GLY A 83 -19.66 -11.88 -7.07
N GLU A 84 -20.63 -11.96 -6.19
CA GLU A 84 -21.65 -10.90 -6.03
C GLU A 84 -21.00 -9.59 -5.59
N THR A 85 -21.63 -8.48 -5.95
CA THR A 85 -21.18 -7.15 -5.52
C THR A 85 -21.37 -7.04 -3.99
N PRO A 86 -20.33 -6.64 -3.23
CA PRO A 86 -20.47 -6.45 -1.78
C PRO A 86 -21.61 -5.50 -1.43
N GLU A 87 -22.36 -5.80 -0.38
CA GLU A 87 -23.49 -4.96 0.04
C GLU A 87 -23.05 -3.51 0.34
N GLU A 88 -21.87 -3.36 0.94
CA GLU A 88 -21.29 -2.05 1.26
C GLU A 88 -20.90 -1.25 0.02
N PHE A 89 -20.73 -1.90 -1.15
CA PHE A 89 -20.43 -1.23 -2.41
C PHE A 89 -21.70 -0.75 -3.13
N ILE A 90 -22.85 -1.38 -2.85
CA ILE A 90 -24.12 -1.06 -3.52
C ILE A 90 -24.49 0.40 -3.26
N GLY A 91 -24.82 1.13 -4.33
CA GLY A 91 -25.16 2.55 -4.29
C GLY A 91 -23.95 3.50 -4.32
N GLN A 92 -22.72 3.01 -4.20
CA GLN A 92 -21.54 3.88 -4.25
C GLN A 92 -21.19 4.34 -5.68
N THR A 93 -21.57 3.58 -6.71
CA THR A 93 -21.38 4.00 -8.11
C THR A 93 -22.23 5.21 -8.44
N GLU A 94 -23.50 5.23 -8.00
CA GLU A 94 -24.41 6.35 -8.19
C GLU A 94 -23.92 7.60 -7.47
N LEU A 95 -23.44 7.46 -6.23
CA LEU A 95 -22.81 8.56 -5.49
C LEU A 95 -21.55 9.08 -6.18
N LEU A 96 -20.78 8.18 -6.78
CA LEU A 96 -19.58 8.55 -7.54
C LEU A 96 -19.94 9.36 -8.78
N VAL A 97 -20.96 8.94 -9.54
CA VAL A 97 -21.45 9.66 -10.71
C VAL A 97 -21.98 11.04 -10.31
N GLU A 98 -22.70 11.15 -9.17
CA GLU A 98 -23.16 12.42 -8.61
C GLU A 98 -21.98 13.36 -8.30
N ALA A 99 -20.91 12.82 -7.67
CA ALA A 99 -19.71 13.58 -7.36
C ALA A 99 -18.96 14.05 -8.63
N LEU A 100 -18.81 13.17 -9.63
CA LEU A 100 -18.20 13.50 -10.92
C LEU A 100 -19.00 14.59 -11.65
N THR A 101 -20.33 14.50 -11.63
CA THR A 101 -21.21 15.51 -12.23
C THR A 101 -21.05 16.87 -11.56
N ALA A 102 -20.99 16.92 -10.22
CA ALA A 102 -20.72 18.15 -9.48
C ALA A 102 -19.34 18.73 -9.82
N MET A 103 -18.36 17.87 -10.07
CA MET A 103 -17.02 18.23 -10.52
C MET A 103 -16.97 18.59 -12.02
N ARG A 104 -18.08 18.60 -12.75
CA ARG A 104 -18.16 18.78 -14.22
C ARG A 104 -17.23 17.83 -14.96
N ILE A 105 -17.28 16.58 -14.60
CA ILE A 105 -16.57 15.48 -15.27
C ILE A 105 -17.59 14.59 -15.95
N THR A 106 -17.44 14.42 -17.27
CA THR A 106 -18.33 13.58 -18.06
C THR A 106 -18.13 12.11 -17.71
N SER A 107 -19.22 11.42 -17.42
CA SER A 107 -19.26 9.97 -17.27
C SER A 107 -20.13 9.37 -18.36
N VAL A 108 -19.71 8.19 -18.88
CA VAL A 108 -20.41 7.47 -19.94
C VAL A 108 -20.66 6.04 -19.53
N SER A 109 -21.81 5.53 -19.96
CA SER A 109 -22.16 4.12 -19.86
C SER A 109 -23.08 3.74 -21.01
N ARG A 110 -23.07 2.48 -21.44
CA ARG A 110 -23.89 2.02 -22.57
C ARG A 110 -24.31 0.57 -22.39
N GLU A 111 -25.60 0.28 -22.57
CA GLU A 111 -26.11 -1.08 -22.53
C GLU A 111 -25.41 -1.97 -23.56
N ARG A 112 -25.17 -3.24 -23.21
CA ARG A 112 -24.52 -4.27 -24.02
C ARG A 112 -23.02 -4.09 -24.29
N PHE A 113 -22.41 -2.97 -23.87
CA PHE A 113 -20.97 -2.69 -23.99
C PHE A 113 -20.35 -2.52 -22.62
N GLU A 114 -19.13 -2.98 -22.48
CA GLU A 114 -18.34 -2.82 -21.26
C GLU A 114 -17.61 -1.47 -21.26
N ALA A 115 -17.19 -1.00 -20.09
CA ALA A 115 -16.44 0.24 -19.94
C ALA A 115 -15.20 0.28 -20.83
N ASP A 116 -14.53 -0.87 -21.01
CA ASP A 116 -13.33 -0.98 -21.86
C ASP A 116 -13.64 -0.73 -23.36
N ASP A 117 -14.83 -1.12 -23.86
CA ASP A 117 -15.27 -0.81 -25.23
C ASP A 117 -15.53 0.70 -25.42
N LEU A 118 -16.10 1.35 -24.41
CA LEU A 118 -16.30 2.80 -24.41
C LEU A 118 -14.96 3.53 -24.41
N ILE A 119 -14.03 3.11 -23.53
CA ILE A 119 -12.67 3.64 -23.47
C ILE A 119 -11.94 3.46 -24.80
N ALA A 120 -12.03 2.27 -25.41
CA ALA A 120 -11.40 1.97 -26.69
C ALA A 120 -11.91 2.89 -27.81
N SER A 121 -13.22 3.12 -27.83
CA SER A 121 -13.85 4.01 -28.82
C SER A 121 -13.48 5.47 -28.58
N LEU A 122 -13.50 5.95 -27.32
CA LEU A 122 -13.09 7.30 -26.95
C LEU A 122 -11.60 7.55 -27.22
N ALA A 123 -10.73 6.56 -26.97
CA ALA A 123 -9.31 6.65 -27.29
C ALA A 123 -9.11 6.85 -28.79
N HIS A 124 -9.82 6.07 -29.60
CA HIS A 124 -9.79 6.22 -31.07
C HIS A 124 -10.29 7.59 -31.55
N HIS A 125 -11.38 8.12 -30.97
CA HIS A 125 -11.87 9.47 -31.29
C HIS A 125 -10.88 10.56 -30.85
N GLY A 126 -10.26 10.41 -29.68
CA GLY A 126 -9.22 11.31 -29.17
C GLY A 126 -7.99 11.36 -30.07
N GLU A 127 -7.50 10.20 -30.53
CA GLU A 127 -6.39 10.12 -31.50
C GLU A 127 -6.73 10.79 -32.82
N LYS A 128 -7.92 10.56 -33.36
CA LYS A 128 -8.40 11.22 -34.58
C LYS A 128 -8.49 12.74 -34.43
N ALA A 129 -8.80 13.23 -33.22
CA ALA A 129 -8.80 14.65 -32.90
C ALA A 129 -7.39 15.21 -32.63
N GLY A 130 -6.32 14.41 -32.79
CA GLY A 130 -4.94 14.81 -32.60
C GLY A 130 -4.53 14.98 -31.13
N MET A 131 -5.25 14.35 -30.22
CA MET A 131 -4.97 14.40 -28.77
C MET A 131 -3.97 13.31 -28.36
N ARG A 132 -3.19 13.58 -27.34
CA ARG A 132 -2.52 12.55 -26.55
C ARG A 132 -3.56 11.88 -25.66
N VAL A 133 -3.57 10.54 -25.57
CA VAL A 133 -4.54 9.79 -24.78
C VAL A 133 -3.85 9.03 -23.66
N LEU A 134 -4.37 9.19 -22.44
CA LEU A 134 -3.97 8.44 -21.26
C LEU A 134 -5.17 7.61 -20.80
N VAL A 135 -5.00 6.31 -20.65
CA VAL A 135 -6.04 5.40 -20.18
C VAL A 135 -5.66 4.82 -18.82
N VAL A 136 -6.51 5.01 -17.83
CA VAL A 136 -6.35 4.39 -16.50
C VAL A 136 -7.27 3.19 -16.42
N SER A 137 -6.73 2.00 -16.52
CA SER A 137 -7.44 0.74 -16.32
C SER A 137 -6.55 -0.33 -15.71
N GLY A 138 -7.12 -1.17 -14.86
CA GLY A 138 -6.48 -2.38 -14.31
C GLY A 138 -6.64 -3.60 -15.21
N ASP A 139 -7.31 -3.47 -16.34
CA ASP A 139 -7.51 -4.54 -17.31
C ASP A 139 -6.40 -4.57 -18.36
N ARG A 140 -5.84 -5.75 -18.60
CA ARG A 140 -4.75 -5.93 -19.57
C ARG A 140 -5.25 -5.91 -21.01
N ASP A 141 -6.53 -6.14 -21.23
CA ASP A 141 -7.11 -6.05 -22.57
C ASP A 141 -6.99 -4.64 -23.15
N THR A 142 -6.89 -3.62 -22.28
CA THR A 142 -6.61 -2.24 -22.70
C THR A 142 -5.23 -2.05 -23.34
N PHE A 143 -4.26 -2.97 -23.16
CA PHE A 143 -2.95 -2.85 -23.81
C PHE A 143 -3.05 -2.82 -25.33
N GLN A 144 -4.07 -3.44 -25.93
CA GLN A 144 -4.31 -3.33 -27.36
C GLN A 144 -4.58 -1.90 -27.86
N LEU A 145 -4.86 -0.96 -26.95
CA LEU A 145 -5.10 0.46 -27.26
C LEU A 145 -3.81 1.26 -27.39
N ILE A 146 -2.68 0.72 -26.97
CA ILE A 146 -1.39 1.40 -26.98
C ILE A 146 -0.97 1.74 -28.41
N THR A 147 -0.64 3.01 -28.63
CA THR A 147 -0.12 3.58 -29.89
C THR A 147 0.95 4.62 -29.55
N GLU A 148 1.45 5.33 -30.56
CA GLU A 148 2.33 6.49 -30.34
C GLU A 148 1.62 7.64 -29.59
N GLN A 149 0.28 7.69 -29.62
CA GLN A 149 -0.53 8.74 -28.97
C GLN A 149 -1.22 8.25 -27.71
N THR A 150 -1.42 6.94 -27.52
CA THR A 150 -2.14 6.33 -26.41
C THR A 150 -1.20 5.56 -25.50
N THR A 151 -1.19 5.92 -24.21
CA THR A 151 -0.44 5.26 -23.13
C THR A 151 -1.41 4.74 -22.08
N ILE A 152 -1.19 3.52 -21.57
CA ILE A 152 -1.99 2.97 -20.47
C ILE A 152 -1.28 3.27 -19.14
N LEU A 153 -2.01 3.85 -18.20
CA LEU A 153 -1.61 4.03 -16.81
C LEU A 153 -2.15 2.84 -16.02
N TYR A 154 -1.32 1.81 -15.86
CA TYR A 154 -1.70 0.53 -15.28
C TYR A 154 -1.45 0.52 -13.77
N PRO A 155 -2.46 0.27 -12.91
CA PRO A 155 -2.30 0.25 -11.47
C PRO A 155 -1.53 -1.00 -11.00
N VAL A 156 -0.31 -0.85 -10.47
CA VAL A 156 0.56 -1.98 -10.08
C VAL A 156 0.33 -2.44 -8.63
N LYS A 157 0.42 -1.51 -7.66
CA LYS A 157 0.27 -1.85 -6.23
C LYS A 157 -0.38 -0.69 -5.47
N GLY A 158 -1.45 -1.01 -4.71
CA GLY A 158 -2.19 0.02 -3.95
C GLY A 158 -2.97 0.97 -4.86
N VAL A 159 -3.29 2.16 -4.33
CA VAL A 159 -4.20 3.15 -4.93
C VAL A 159 -3.45 4.21 -5.75
N MET A 160 -2.12 4.32 -5.56
CA MET A 160 -1.32 5.47 -6.02
C MET A 160 -0.27 5.14 -7.08
N ASN A 161 0.06 3.87 -7.31
CA ASN A 161 1.20 3.50 -8.16
C ASN A 161 0.71 3.07 -9.54
N LEU A 162 0.84 3.94 -10.55
CA LEU A 162 0.46 3.71 -11.93
C LEU A 162 1.71 3.52 -12.78
N ALA A 163 1.92 2.31 -13.30
CA ALA A 163 2.98 2.07 -14.29
C ALA A 163 2.53 2.59 -15.66
N ARG A 164 3.41 3.31 -16.35
CA ARG A 164 3.19 3.70 -17.74
C ARG A 164 3.49 2.50 -18.64
N MET A 165 2.49 2.05 -19.35
CA MET A 165 2.61 0.95 -20.29
C MET A 165 2.52 1.51 -21.72
N ASP A 166 3.64 1.47 -22.39
CA ASP A 166 3.76 1.68 -23.85
C ASP A 166 4.11 0.35 -24.54
N ASP A 167 4.31 0.37 -25.85
CA ASP A 167 4.63 -0.83 -26.61
C ASP A 167 5.94 -1.50 -26.17
N ALA A 168 6.94 -0.71 -25.77
CA ALA A 168 8.21 -1.21 -25.28
C ALA A 168 8.05 -1.93 -23.93
N ALA A 169 7.30 -1.36 -23.00
CA ALA A 169 7.02 -1.95 -21.70
C ALA A 169 6.18 -3.25 -21.79
N VAL A 170 5.23 -3.31 -22.75
CA VAL A 170 4.47 -4.54 -23.01
C VAL A 170 5.37 -5.61 -23.62
N LEU A 171 6.20 -5.25 -24.61
CA LEU A 171 7.15 -6.17 -25.25
C LEU A 171 8.14 -6.76 -24.23
N GLU A 172 8.70 -5.93 -23.38
CA GLU A 172 9.62 -6.34 -22.33
C GLU A 172 8.98 -7.32 -21.35
N LYS A 173 7.79 -6.99 -20.87
CA LYS A 173 7.11 -7.76 -19.81
C LYS A 173 6.45 -9.03 -20.29
N TYR A 174 5.87 -9.03 -21.50
CA TYR A 174 5.06 -10.12 -22.02
C TYR A 174 5.66 -10.82 -23.23
N GLY A 175 6.72 -10.26 -23.83
CA GLY A 175 7.40 -10.83 -24.99
C GLY A 175 6.63 -10.66 -26.31
N VAL A 176 5.64 -9.79 -26.35
CA VAL A 176 4.82 -9.48 -27.55
C VAL A 176 4.57 -7.98 -27.62
N HIS A 177 4.37 -7.44 -28.81
CA HIS A 177 3.94 -6.06 -28.99
C HIS A 177 2.53 -5.83 -28.44
N ALA A 178 2.23 -4.62 -28.00
CA ALA A 178 0.95 -4.26 -27.40
C ALA A 178 -0.26 -4.68 -28.26
N LYS A 179 -0.19 -4.50 -29.57
CA LYS A 179 -1.22 -4.92 -30.53
C LYS A 179 -1.43 -6.43 -30.60
N GLN A 180 -0.42 -7.22 -30.21
CA GLN A 180 -0.46 -8.69 -30.22
C GLN A 180 -0.90 -9.26 -28.87
N TYR A 181 -1.11 -8.42 -27.85
CA TYR A 181 -1.53 -8.89 -26.52
C TYR A 181 -2.85 -9.69 -26.56
N PRO A 182 -3.91 -9.27 -27.29
CA PRO A 182 -5.14 -10.06 -27.40
C PRO A 182 -4.94 -11.45 -28.01
N GLU A 183 -3.96 -11.62 -28.88
CA GLU A 183 -3.60 -12.91 -29.45
C GLU A 183 -2.90 -13.81 -28.44
N LEU A 184 -2.02 -13.21 -27.62
CA LEU A 184 -1.40 -13.88 -26.49
C LEU A 184 -2.47 -14.37 -25.49
N ALA A 185 -3.40 -13.48 -25.10
CA ALA A 185 -4.50 -13.78 -24.21
C ALA A 185 -5.44 -14.86 -24.77
N ALA A 186 -5.69 -14.83 -26.08
CA ALA A 186 -6.52 -15.85 -26.75
C ALA A 186 -5.90 -17.26 -26.66
N LEU A 187 -4.59 -17.39 -26.77
CA LEU A 187 -3.86 -18.66 -26.69
C LEU A 187 -3.73 -19.14 -25.23
N VAL A 188 -3.43 -18.26 -24.30
CA VAL A 188 -3.16 -18.57 -22.88
C VAL A 188 -4.45 -18.72 -22.07
N GLY A 189 -5.49 -18.00 -22.48
CA GLY A 189 -6.71 -17.81 -21.71
C GLY A 189 -6.58 -16.71 -20.66
N GLU A 190 -7.71 -16.26 -20.15
CA GLU A 190 -7.79 -15.21 -19.14
C GLU A 190 -8.70 -15.64 -18.00
N THR A 191 -8.07 -15.92 -16.85
CA THR A 191 -8.79 -16.46 -15.67
C THR A 191 -9.76 -15.43 -15.07
N SER A 192 -9.42 -14.13 -15.15
CA SER A 192 -10.27 -13.01 -14.72
C SER A 192 -11.60 -12.97 -15.45
N ASP A 193 -11.60 -13.40 -16.71
CA ASP A 193 -12.77 -13.38 -17.59
C ASP A 193 -13.37 -14.76 -17.84
N ASN A 194 -12.86 -15.75 -17.10
CA ASN A 194 -13.26 -17.15 -17.24
C ASN A 194 -13.03 -17.72 -18.65
N LEU A 195 -12.04 -17.18 -19.37
CA LEU A 195 -11.65 -17.68 -20.67
C LEU A 195 -10.56 -18.75 -20.53
N LYS A 196 -10.88 -19.97 -20.93
CA LYS A 196 -9.90 -21.08 -20.95
C LYS A 196 -8.99 -20.92 -22.16
N GLY A 197 -7.67 -21.04 -21.93
CA GLY A 197 -6.69 -21.09 -23.02
C GLY A 197 -6.50 -22.49 -23.59
N ILE A 198 -5.58 -22.60 -24.56
CA ILE A 198 -5.16 -23.88 -25.14
C ILE A 198 -4.47 -24.72 -24.07
N PRO A 199 -4.91 -25.95 -23.77
CA PRO A 199 -4.30 -26.77 -22.73
C PRO A 199 -2.80 -26.99 -22.96
N GLY A 200 -1.99 -26.70 -21.93
CA GLY A 200 -0.52 -26.81 -21.98
C GLY A 200 0.21 -25.65 -22.64
N VAL A 201 -0.50 -24.63 -23.14
CA VAL A 201 0.09 -23.41 -23.69
C VAL A 201 0.12 -22.31 -22.62
N GLY A 202 1.30 -22.01 -22.13
CA GLY A 202 1.53 -20.90 -21.20
C GLY A 202 2.06 -19.64 -21.89
N PRO A 203 2.18 -18.50 -21.16
CA PRO A 203 2.58 -17.21 -21.74
C PRO A 203 3.88 -17.26 -22.55
N LYS A 204 4.90 -17.97 -22.07
CA LYS A 204 6.19 -18.10 -22.77
C LYS A 204 6.06 -18.85 -24.11
N THR A 205 5.22 -19.89 -24.14
CA THR A 205 5.00 -20.66 -25.37
C THR A 205 4.22 -19.86 -26.39
N ALA A 206 3.15 -19.18 -25.95
CA ALA A 206 2.32 -18.33 -26.80
C ALA A 206 3.14 -17.14 -27.36
N ALA A 207 3.90 -16.45 -26.52
CA ALA A 207 4.77 -15.35 -26.96
C ALA A 207 5.81 -15.82 -27.99
N LYS A 208 6.44 -17.00 -27.78
CA LYS A 208 7.36 -17.57 -28.77
C LYS A 208 6.69 -17.86 -30.11
N TRP A 209 5.47 -18.38 -30.11
CA TRP A 209 4.73 -18.62 -31.34
C TRP A 209 4.38 -17.32 -32.06
N ILE A 210 3.90 -16.31 -31.32
CA ILE A 210 3.60 -14.98 -31.89
C ILE A 210 4.87 -14.35 -32.48
N GLN A 211 6.00 -14.44 -31.82
CA GLN A 211 7.30 -13.95 -32.35
C GLN A 211 7.73 -14.73 -33.60
N GLN A 212 7.48 -16.03 -33.66
CA GLN A 212 7.90 -16.89 -34.78
C GLN A 212 6.98 -16.76 -36.01
N PHE A 213 5.66 -16.70 -35.82
CA PHE A 213 4.67 -16.74 -36.90
C PHE A 213 4.02 -15.36 -37.16
N GLY A 214 4.16 -14.40 -36.23
CA GLY A 214 3.72 -13.02 -36.37
C GLY A 214 2.29 -12.75 -35.91
N SER A 215 1.34 -13.68 -36.09
CA SER A 215 -0.07 -13.51 -35.70
C SER A 215 -0.72 -14.83 -35.28
N LEU A 216 -1.87 -14.74 -34.59
CA LEU A 216 -2.67 -15.91 -34.25
C LEU A 216 -3.13 -16.68 -35.50
N ASP A 217 -3.59 -15.98 -36.54
CA ASP A 217 -4.02 -16.61 -37.78
C ASP A 217 -2.87 -17.41 -38.43
N ALA A 218 -1.66 -16.83 -38.50
CA ALA A 218 -0.49 -17.53 -39.03
C ALA A 218 -0.08 -18.74 -38.15
N ILE A 219 -0.26 -18.66 -36.83
CA ILE A 219 -0.04 -19.80 -35.92
C ILE A 219 -1.05 -20.91 -36.19
N LEU A 220 -2.31 -20.57 -36.38
CA LEU A 220 -3.39 -21.56 -36.67
C LEU A 220 -3.23 -22.20 -38.03
N ASP A 221 -2.79 -21.46 -39.04
CA ASP A 221 -2.49 -21.96 -40.38
C ASP A 221 -1.28 -22.90 -40.35
N SER A 222 -0.25 -22.57 -39.55
CA SER A 222 0.98 -23.38 -39.40
C SER A 222 0.89 -24.42 -38.27
N ALA A 223 -0.31 -24.72 -37.75
CA ALA A 223 -0.48 -25.60 -36.59
C ALA A 223 0.04 -27.04 -36.85
N GLU A 224 0.11 -27.49 -38.08
CA GLU A 224 0.68 -28.80 -38.47
C GLU A 224 2.21 -28.82 -38.33
N GLU A 225 2.87 -27.66 -38.39
CA GLU A 225 4.32 -27.53 -38.28
C GLU A 225 4.78 -27.48 -36.79
N ILE A 226 3.85 -27.29 -35.85
CA ILE A 226 4.15 -27.21 -34.42
C ILE A 226 4.20 -28.63 -33.85
N PRO A 227 5.38 -29.10 -33.43
CA PRO A 227 5.56 -30.47 -32.95
C PRO A 227 5.11 -30.68 -31.49
N GLY A 228 4.86 -31.94 -31.14
CA GLY A 228 4.63 -32.39 -29.79
C GLY A 228 3.22 -32.12 -29.26
N LYS A 229 3.00 -32.43 -27.98
CA LYS A 229 1.68 -32.37 -27.34
C LYS A 229 1.01 -31.00 -27.35
N VAL A 230 1.79 -29.92 -27.32
CA VAL A 230 1.23 -28.55 -27.39
C VAL A 230 0.74 -28.22 -28.80
N GLY A 231 1.39 -28.75 -29.85
CA GLY A 231 0.91 -28.64 -31.23
C GLY A 231 -0.37 -29.47 -31.49
N GLU A 232 -0.44 -30.67 -30.89
CA GLU A 232 -1.68 -31.49 -30.93
C GLU A 232 -2.83 -30.73 -30.23
N SER A 233 -2.57 -30.22 -29.04
CA SER A 233 -3.54 -29.41 -28.27
C SER A 233 -4.02 -28.17 -29.04
N LEU A 234 -3.13 -27.48 -29.76
CA LEU A 234 -3.49 -26.33 -30.60
C LEU A 234 -4.43 -26.77 -31.72
N ARG A 235 -4.11 -27.86 -32.43
CA ARG A 235 -4.96 -28.37 -33.53
C ARG A 235 -6.36 -28.75 -33.09
N GLU A 236 -6.46 -29.37 -31.90
CA GLU A 236 -7.75 -29.77 -31.31
C GLU A 236 -8.58 -28.58 -30.81
N ASN A 237 -7.93 -27.45 -30.49
CA ASN A 237 -8.57 -26.28 -29.83
C ASN A 237 -8.49 -25.00 -30.66
N LYS A 238 -8.36 -25.07 -32.00
CA LYS A 238 -8.31 -23.90 -32.89
C LYS A 238 -9.51 -22.97 -32.70
N GLU A 239 -10.72 -23.54 -32.67
CA GLU A 239 -11.97 -22.78 -32.53
C GLU A 239 -12.02 -22.03 -31.20
N LEU A 240 -11.45 -22.61 -30.13
CA LEU A 240 -11.33 -21.97 -28.81
C LEU A 240 -10.47 -20.71 -28.89
N ALA A 241 -9.31 -20.78 -29.56
CA ALA A 241 -8.42 -19.62 -29.71
C ALA A 241 -9.07 -18.49 -30.53
N VAL A 242 -9.77 -18.86 -31.66
CA VAL A 242 -10.49 -17.89 -32.47
C VAL A 242 -11.62 -17.22 -31.72
N ARG A 243 -12.40 -17.97 -30.94
CA ARG A 243 -13.45 -17.42 -30.10
C ARG A 243 -12.87 -16.48 -29.04
N ASN A 244 -11.83 -16.90 -28.30
CA ASN A 244 -11.18 -16.07 -27.28
C ASN A 244 -10.65 -14.77 -27.89
N ARG A 245 -10.01 -14.83 -29.07
CA ARG A 245 -9.51 -13.63 -29.76
C ARG A 245 -10.62 -12.63 -30.07
N ARG A 246 -11.80 -13.13 -30.47
CA ARG A 246 -12.97 -12.28 -30.75
C ARG A 246 -13.55 -11.68 -29.47
N LEU A 247 -13.60 -12.44 -28.38
CA LEU A 247 -14.10 -11.95 -27.08
C LEU A 247 -13.15 -10.94 -26.43
N ASN A 248 -11.83 -11.06 -26.63
CA ASN A 248 -10.84 -10.12 -26.12
C ASN A 248 -10.69 -8.86 -26.99
N GLU A 249 -11.34 -8.80 -28.15
CA GLU A 249 -11.28 -7.62 -29.00
C GLU A 249 -12.17 -6.50 -28.47
N LEU A 250 -11.58 -5.30 -28.28
CA LEU A 250 -12.32 -4.12 -27.85
C LEU A 250 -12.94 -3.38 -29.03
N VAL A 251 -14.19 -2.96 -28.87
CA VAL A 251 -14.92 -2.20 -29.87
C VAL A 251 -14.42 -0.77 -29.91
N ARG A 252 -14.01 -0.27 -31.10
CA ARG A 252 -13.41 1.06 -31.29
C ARG A 252 -14.27 2.02 -32.11
N SER A 253 -15.48 1.61 -32.44
CA SER A 253 -16.33 2.32 -33.42
C SER A 253 -17.64 2.82 -32.82
N LEU A 254 -17.75 2.92 -31.50
CA LEU A 254 -18.94 3.45 -30.87
C LEU A 254 -19.00 4.97 -31.06
N GLU A 255 -20.16 5.45 -31.46
CA GLU A 255 -20.46 6.88 -31.59
C GLU A 255 -21.04 7.41 -30.28
N PHE A 256 -20.76 8.67 -29.96
CA PHE A 256 -21.21 9.36 -28.74
C PHE A 256 -22.03 10.60 -29.12
N ASP A 257 -22.97 10.99 -28.23
CA ASP A 257 -23.84 12.15 -28.44
C ASP A 257 -23.15 13.48 -28.08
N PHE A 258 -21.81 13.49 -27.98
CA PHE A 258 -20.98 14.64 -27.67
C PHE A 258 -19.67 14.60 -28.49
N GLU A 259 -19.03 15.73 -28.63
CA GLU A 259 -17.76 15.88 -29.31
C GLU A 259 -16.59 15.88 -28.32
N MET A 260 -15.36 15.61 -28.78
CA MET A 260 -14.19 15.55 -27.90
C MET A 260 -13.95 16.87 -27.13
N HIS A 261 -14.32 18.01 -27.67
CA HIS A 261 -14.18 19.31 -27.00
C HIS A 261 -15.13 19.46 -25.79
N ASP A 262 -16.23 18.73 -25.72
CA ASP A 262 -17.18 18.75 -24.60
C ASP A 262 -16.60 18.06 -23.34
N LEU A 263 -15.56 17.26 -23.51
CA LEU A 263 -14.83 16.62 -22.42
C LEU A 263 -13.81 17.54 -21.74
N ALA A 264 -13.70 18.79 -22.19
CA ALA A 264 -12.71 19.73 -21.65
C ALA A 264 -12.93 20.01 -20.16
N LEU A 265 -11.83 19.94 -19.41
CA LEU A 265 -11.83 20.24 -17.97
C LEU A 265 -11.91 21.76 -17.76
N GLY A 266 -13.08 22.22 -17.33
CA GLY A 266 -13.33 23.63 -16.94
C GLY A 266 -13.32 23.83 -15.42
N SER A 267 -13.59 25.07 -14.98
CA SER A 267 -13.83 25.38 -13.57
C SER A 267 -15.15 24.78 -13.08
N VAL A 268 -15.24 24.51 -11.77
CA VAL A 268 -16.43 23.92 -11.14
C VAL A 268 -17.36 24.98 -10.55
N ASP A 269 -18.60 24.60 -10.28
CA ASP A 269 -19.52 25.38 -9.48
C ASP A 269 -19.30 25.08 -8.00
N GLU A 270 -18.86 26.08 -7.25
CA GLU A 270 -18.45 25.91 -5.85
C GLU A 270 -19.61 25.44 -4.97
N GLU A 271 -20.82 26.01 -5.16
CA GLU A 271 -21.97 25.64 -4.33
C GLU A 271 -22.43 24.22 -4.59
N GLN A 272 -22.47 23.80 -5.85
CA GLN A 272 -22.85 22.46 -6.24
C GLN A 272 -21.84 21.41 -5.70
N VAL A 273 -20.53 21.70 -5.80
CA VAL A 273 -19.51 20.81 -5.25
C VAL A 273 -19.61 20.76 -3.72
N LYS A 274 -19.81 21.89 -3.04
CA LYS A 274 -20.00 21.93 -1.59
C LYS A 274 -21.19 21.10 -1.14
N GLU A 275 -22.33 21.20 -1.80
CA GLU A 275 -23.55 20.46 -1.49
C GLU A 275 -23.32 18.94 -1.57
N VAL A 276 -22.79 18.46 -2.71
CA VAL A 276 -22.55 17.04 -2.92
C VAL A 276 -21.48 16.49 -1.99
N PHE A 277 -20.39 17.21 -1.78
CA PHE A 277 -19.29 16.77 -0.90
C PHE A 277 -19.69 16.85 0.59
N ALA A 278 -20.58 17.76 0.97
CA ALA A 278 -21.16 17.77 2.32
C ALA A 278 -22.06 16.54 2.55
N LYS A 279 -22.90 16.17 1.57
CA LYS A 279 -23.71 14.95 1.59
C LYS A 279 -22.85 13.69 1.75
N LEU A 280 -21.68 13.64 1.09
CA LEU A 280 -20.71 12.56 1.17
C LEU A 280 -19.82 12.62 2.42
N SER A 281 -19.85 13.69 3.21
CA SER A 281 -18.97 13.96 4.36
C SER A 281 -17.49 14.15 3.98
N PHE A 282 -17.18 14.67 2.79
CA PHE A 282 -15.83 14.81 2.21
C PHE A 282 -15.24 16.21 2.38
N ARG A 283 -14.88 16.62 3.60
CA ARG A 283 -14.36 17.97 3.87
C ARG A 283 -13.00 18.24 3.24
N THR A 284 -12.06 17.33 3.39
CA THR A 284 -10.67 17.45 2.87
C THR A 284 -10.62 17.41 1.34
N LEU A 285 -11.38 16.48 0.73
CA LEU A 285 -11.47 16.37 -0.72
C LEU A 285 -12.12 17.59 -1.36
N LEU A 286 -13.11 18.19 -0.71
CA LEU A 286 -13.74 19.45 -1.16
C LEU A 286 -12.68 20.53 -1.39
N THR A 287 -11.83 20.78 -0.39
CA THR A 287 -10.76 21.79 -0.49
C THR A 287 -9.82 21.52 -1.65
N ARG A 288 -9.43 20.24 -1.86
CA ARG A 288 -8.56 19.86 -2.97
C ARG A 288 -9.22 20.06 -4.34
N VAL A 289 -10.50 19.67 -4.48
CA VAL A 289 -11.25 19.87 -5.74
C VAL A 289 -11.33 21.35 -6.10
N LEU A 290 -11.74 22.20 -5.15
CA LEU A 290 -11.87 23.65 -5.40
C LEU A 290 -10.53 24.31 -5.77
N LYS A 291 -9.44 23.90 -5.10
CA LYS A 291 -8.09 24.37 -5.41
C LYS A 291 -7.63 23.95 -6.80
N LEU A 292 -7.84 22.70 -7.16
CA LEU A 292 -7.32 22.13 -8.41
C LEU A 292 -8.12 22.55 -9.64
N ARG A 293 -9.45 22.64 -9.51
CA ARG A 293 -10.34 22.87 -10.65
C ARG A 293 -10.68 24.35 -10.86
N GLY A 294 -10.43 25.21 -9.86
CA GLY A 294 -10.87 26.61 -9.89
C GLY A 294 -12.39 26.76 -9.83
N VAL A 295 -12.85 27.94 -9.51
CA VAL A 295 -14.28 28.24 -9.31
C VAL A 295 -14.79 29.19 -10.43
N ASN A 296 -15.95 28.89 -11.00
CA ASN A 296 -16.65 29.77 -11.95
C ASN A 296 -17.24 30.94 -11.20
N GLY A 297 -16.75 32.13 -11.44
CA GLY A 297 -17.43 33.36 -11.07
C GLY A 297 -16.54 34.40 -10.43
N THR A 298 -16.33 35.50 -11.19
CA THR A 298 -16.03 36.86 -10.75
C THR A 298 -14.97 37.04 -9.66
N GLN A 299 -13.92 37.71 -10.04
CA GLN A 299 -13.09 38.50 -9.14
C GLN A 299 -13.99 39.44 -8.29
N HIS A 300 -14.34 38.99 -7.11
CA HIS A 300 -14.81 39.86 -6.05
C HIS A 300 -13.93 39.71 -4.84
N PRO A 301 -13.43 40.79 -4.25
CA PRO A 301 -12.68 40.73 -3.01
C PRO A 301 -13.59 40.19 -1.92
N VAL A 302 -13.13 39.22 -1.18
CA VAL A 302 -13.83 38.63 -0.02
C VAL A 302 -14.09 39.74 0.99
N ARG A 303 -15.34 40.20 1.07
CA ARG A 303 -15.84 40.95 2.23
C ARG A 303 -16.30 39.91 3.26
N SER A 304 -15.54 39.83 4.35
CA SER A 304 -15.90 39.09 5.54
C SER A 304 -17.25 39.54 6.07
N ALA A 305 -18.26 38.69 6.05
CA ALA A 305 -19.44 38.84 6.89
C ALA A 305 -19.06 38.39 8.30
N LYS A 306 -19.12 39.31 9.25
CA LYS A 306 -19.02 39.02 10.68
C LYS A 306 -20.22 38.20 11.10
N VAL A 307 -19.95 37.02 11.63
CA VAL A 307 -20.86 36.33 12.54
C VAL A 307 -20.23 36.45 13.92
N ASP A 308 -20.96 37.12 14.81
CA ASP A 308 -20.58 37.27 16.20
C ASP A 308 -20.63 35.87 16.87
N ASP A 309 -19.48 35.32 17.18
CA ASP A 309 -19.33 34.19 18.10
C ASP A 309 -18.14 34.49 19.00
N ASP A 310 -18.40 34.50 20.29
CA ASP A 310 -17.50 34.92 21.36
C ASP A 310 -16.56 33.74 21.69
N SER A 311 -15.59 33.49 20.78
CA SER A 311 -14.44 32.60 21.00
C SER A 311 -13.15 33.34 20.66
N PRO A 312 -12.06 33.19 21.40
CA PRO A 312 -10.88 34.01 21.25
C PRO A 312 -10.30 33.89 19.83
N GLU A 313 -10.10 35.03 19.21
CA GLU A 313 -9.54 35.22 17.87
C GLU A 313 -8.24 34.41 17.71
N ARG A 314 -8.29 33.39 16.86
CA ARG A 314 -7.06 32.88 16.24
C ARG A 314 -6.69 33.89 15.16
N GLU A 315 -5.49 34.46 15.28
CA GLU A 315 -4.91 35.31 14.25
C GLU A 315 -4.99 34.65 12.88
N PRO A 316 -5.24 35.40 11.79
CA PRO A 316 -5.26 34.85 10.43
C PRO A 316 -3.89 34.22 10.14
N MET A 317 -3.89 32.92 9.81
CA MET A 317 -2.70 32.22 9.34
C MET A 317 -2.11 33.05 8.19
N GLN A 318 -0.92 33.60 8.42
CA GLN A 318 -0.08 34.15 7.37
C GLN A 318 0.10 33.06 6.30
N GLU A 319 0.09 33.47 5.02
CA GLU A 319 0.50 32.57 3.93
C GLU A 319 1.77 31.84 4.36
N ALA A 320 1.72 30.51 4.32
CA ALA A 320 2.89 29.71 4.64
C ALA A 320 4.08 30.22 3.82
N PRO A 321 5.22 30.49 4.43
CA PRO A 321 6.38 30.94 3.68
C PRO A 321 6.63 29.92 2.58
N ARG A 322 6.76 30.37 1.34
CA ARG A 322 7.16 29.54 0.22
C ARG A 322 8.45 28.86 0.66
N GLY A 323 8.45 27.53 0.65
CA GLY A 323 9.63 26.76 0.97
C GLY A 323 10.83 27.22 0.13
N PRO A 324 12.07 26.92 0.53
CA PRO A 324 13.24 27.33 -0.22
C PRO A 324 13.06 26.91 -1.69
N ASP A 325 13.53 27.75 -2.64
CA ASP A 325 13.56 27.39 -4.06
C ASP A 325 14.35 26.09 -4.21
N LEU A 326 13.64 24.97 -4.33
CA LEU A 326 14.24 23.64 -4.46
C LEU A 326 14.68 23.45 -5.92
N PRO A 327 15.85 22.79 -6.16
CA PRO A 327 16.27 22.43 -7.50
C PRO A 327 15.24 21.52 -8.18
N THR A 328 15.03 21.72 -9.48
CA THR A 328 14.13 20.90 -10.30
C THR A 328 14.79 19.65 -10.88
N GLU A 329 16.11 19.58 -10.79
CA GLU A 329 16.94 18.45 -11.28
C GLU A 329 18.09 18.19 -10.31
N PRO A 330 18.55 16.92 -10.18
CA PRO A 330 19.72 16.61 -9.39
C PRO A 330 21.00 17.21 -10.04
N PRO A 331 21.90 17.82 -9.25
CA PRO A 331 23.20 18.26 -9.75
C PRO A 331 23.98 17.07 -10.34
N LYS A 332 24.89 17.35 -11.29
CA LYS A 332 25.77 16.30 -11.81
C LYS A 332 26.69 15.79 -10.70
N PRO A 333 26.92 14.47 -10.63
CA PRO A 333 27.83 13.90 -9.65
C PRO A 333 29.30 14.30 -9.97
N GLU A 334 30.08 14.55 -8.93
CA GLU A 334 31.51 14.80 -9.01
C GLU A 334 32.23 13.73 -8.19
N ILE A 335 33.32 13.14 -8.74
CA ILE A 335 34.19 12.27 -7.96
C ILE A 335 35.05 13.16 -7.05
N ALA A 336 34.98 12.89 -5.75
CA ALA A 336 35.57 13.75 -4.74
C ALA A 336 36.52 13.04 -3.80
N SER A 337 37.51 13.78 -3.31
CA SER A 337 38.36 13.36 -2.22
C SER A 337 37.63 13.34 -0.88
N LEU A 338 38.10 12.55 0.08
CA LEU A 338 37.52 12.50 1.43
C LEU A 338 37.50 13.87 2.12
N GLY A 339 38.49 14.73 1.85
CA GLY A 339 38.50 16.08 2.43
C GLY A 339 37.36 16.99 1.88
N GLU A 340 36.97 16.79 0.64
CA GLU A 340 35.79 17.50 0.06
C GLU A 340 34.50 16.98 0.61
N ILE A 341 34.37 15.66 0.80
CA ILE A 341 33.21 15.04 1.46
C ILE A 341 33.10 15.52 2.90
N GLU A 342 34.21 15.58 3.67
CA GLU A 342 34.22 16.09 5.04
C GLU A 342 33.77 17.56 5.12
N LYS A 343 34.17 18.39 4.17
CA LYS A 343 33.67 19.78 4.07
C LYS A 343 32.17 19.83 3.79
N LEU A 344 31.69 19.00 2.87
CA LEU A 344 30.27 18.96 2.55
C LEU A 344 29.42 18.46 3.75
N ILE A 345 29.94 17.52 4.56
CA ILE A 345 29.33 17.10 5.82
C ILE A 345 29.21 18.29 6.78
N ALA A 346 30.26 19.11 6.89
CA ALA A 346 30.22 20.31 7.74
C ALA A 346 29.16 21.32 7.28
N GLU A 347 28.83 21.36 6.00
CA GLU A 347 27.77 22.15 5.40
C GLU A 347 26.37 21.54 5.60
N GLY A 348 26.25 20.35 6.21
CA GLY A 348 24.99 19.69 6.51
C GLY A 348 24.55 18.68 5.48
N ALA A 349 25.48 18.05 4.75
CA ALA A 349 25.17 17.03 3.77
C ALA A 349 24.48 15.81 4.36
N PHE A 350 23.71 15.15 3.51
CA PHE A 350 23.23 13.79 3.70
C PHE A 350 24.19 12.79 3.07
N LEU A 351 24.30 11.61 3.69
CA LEU A 351 25.14 10.52 3.17
C LEU A 351 24.31 9.29 2.82
N LYS A 352 24.72 8.63 1.73
CA LYS A 352 24.39 7.24 1.41
C LYS A 352 25.64 6.42 1.53
N LEU A 353 25.55 5.36 2.32
CA LEU A 353 26.64 4.43 2.58
C LEU A 353 26.25 3.05 2.04
N GLU A 354 27.11 2.48 1.22
CA GLU A 354 26.95 1.12 0.73
C GLU A 354 27.97 0.22 1.42
N LEU A 355 27.45 -0.76 2.15
CA LEU A 355 28.26 -1.75 2.87
C LEU A 355 28.00 -3.12 2.24
N ALA A 356 29.08 -3.82 1.84
CA ALA A 356 29.04 -5.21 1.43
C ALA A 356 29.97 -6.02 2.36
N GLU A 357 29.45 -7.10 2.94
CA GLU A 357 30.17 -7.98 3.87
C GLU A 357 30.88 -7.23 5.01
N GLY A 358 30.28 -6.14 5.50
CA GLY A 358 30.84 -5.30 6.57
C GLY A 358 31.89 -4.28 6.11
N ALA A 359 32.24 -4.24 4.83
CA ALA A 359 33.15 -3.25 4.25
C ALA A 359 32.37 -2.14 3.53
N LEU A 360 32.84 -0.89 3.62
CA LEU A 360 32.28 0.23 2.86
C LEU A 360 32.71 0.11 1.40
N VAL A 361 31.75 -0.10 0.49
CA VAL A 361 32.01 -0.26 -0.95
C VAL A 361 31.58 0.96 -1.77
N GLY A 362 30.71 1.82 -1.22
CA GLY A 362 30.25 3.04 -1.86
C GLY A 362 29.95 4.14 -0.84
N LEU A 363 30.26 5.38 -1.20
CA LEU A 363 30.02 6.57 -0.39
C LEU A 363 29.55 7.71 -1.29
N GLY A 364 28.32 8.14 -1.10
CA GLY A 364 27.77 9.34 -1.72
C GLY A 364 27.44 10.38 -0.67
N ALA A 365 27.78 11.64 -0.94
CA ALA A 365 27.43 12.79 -0.11
C ALA A 365 26.71 13.84 -0.96
N ALA A 366 25.64 14.44 -0.43
CA ALA A 366 24.94 15.50 -1.14
C ALA A 366 24.30 16.55 -0.21
N THR A 367 24.25 17.77 -0.75
CA THR A 367 23.28 18.81 -0.38
C THR A 367 22.29 18.95 -1.54
N ILE A 368 21.33 19.84 -1.42
CA ILE A 368 20.39 20.08 -2.53
C ILE A 368 21.05 20.65 -3.79
N THR A 369 22.23 21.25 -3.67
CA THR A 369 22.96 21.93 -4.77
C THR A 369 24.23 21.22 -5.22
N LYS A 370 24.66 20.15 -4.54
CA LYS A 370 25.91 19.45 -4.84
C LYS A 370 25.82 17.97 -4.56
N ARG A 371 26.41 17.14 -5.44
CA ARG A 371 26.54 15.68 -5.31
C ARG A 371 27.99 15.28 -5.44
N LEU A 372 28.49 14.49 -4.49
CA LEU A 372 29.85 13.97 -4.46
C LEU A 372 29.83 12.45 -4.27
N ASP A 373 30.53 11.73 -5.13
CA ASP A 373 30.82 10.30 -4.97
C ASP A 373 32.29 10.12 -4.57
N GLY A 374 32.51 9.28 -3.57
CA GLY A 374 33.86 8.93 -3.15
C GLY A 374 34.62 8.12 -4.22
N ASP A 375 35.91 8.31 -4.34
CA ASP A 375 36.74 7.64 -5.36
C ASP A 375 36.99 6.13 -5.11
N GLY A 376 36.44 5.58 -4.02
CA GLY A 376 36.52 4.15 -3.67
C GLY A 376 37.92 3.62 -3.31
N LYS A 377 38.98 4.47 -3.34
CA LYS A 377 40.37 4.03 -3.16
C LYS A 377 40.83 4.00 -1.70
N ASP A 378 40.24 4.84 -0.84
CA ASP A 378 40.60 4.95 0.58
C ASP A 378 39.38 4.65 1.48
N VAL A 379 39.03 3.37 1.55
CA VAL A 379 37.90 2.88 2.38
C VAL A 379 38.15 3.15 3.88
N GLU A 380 39.38 2.96 4.37
CA GLU A 380 39.73 3.18 5.77
C GLU A 380 39.62 4.66 6.17
N GLY A 381 40.12 5.55 5.28
CA GLY A 381 39.96 7.00 5.49
C GLY A 381 38.52 7.43 5.43
N ALA A 382 37.72 6.88 4.51
CA ALA A 382 36.26 7.13 4.41
C ALA A 382 35.55 6.74 5.70
N LEU A 383 35.81 5.55 6.23
CA LEU A 383 35.24 5.10 7.51
C LEU A 383 35.61 6.04 8.68
N LYS A 384 36.84 6.53 8.73
CA LYS A 384 37.27 7.49 9.77
C LYS A 384 36.54 8.84 9.66
N VAL A 385 36.27 9.32 8.45
CA VAL A 385 35.51 10.55 8.21
C VAL A 385 34.06 10.37 8.63
N VAL A 386 33.42 9.30 8.14
CA VAL A 386 32.00 9.02 8.40
C VAL A 386 31.74 8.69 9.87
N ALA A 387 32.66 7.97 10.54
CA ALA A 387 32.53 7.63 11.96
C ALA A 387 32.43 8.86 12.90
N LYS A 388 32.90 10.03 12.47
CA LYS A 388 32.73 11.27 13.26
C LYS A 388 31.25 11.70 13.38
N GLY A 389 30.39 11.24 12.50
CA GLY A 389 28.98 11.66 12.45
C GLY A 389 28.82 13.08 11.87
N GLY A 390 27.77 13.76 12.30
CA GLY A 390 27.50 15.15 11.91
C GLY A 390 26.81 15.33 10.55
N PHE A 391 26.37 14.26 9.91
CA PHE A 391 25.64 14.27 8.65
C PHE A 391 24.17 13.85 8.82
N GLY A 392 23.37 14.05 7.79
CA GLY A 392 22.03 13.50 7.68
C GLY A 392 22.02 12.13 6.99
N SER A 393 21.06 11.28 7.33
CA SER A 393 20.85 9.97 6.71
C SER A 393 19.41 9.76 6.31
N TRP A 394 19.14 8.69 5.57
CA TRP A 394 17.78 8.22 5.31
C TRP A 394 17.13 7.63 6.57
N ASP A 395 17.82 6.70 7.21
CA ASP A 395 17.41 5.93 8.39
C ASP A 395 18.61 5.91 9.35
N ALA A 396 18.55 6.78 10.35
CA ALA A 396 19.60 6.95 11.34
C ALA A 396 19.78 5.68 12.18
N LYS A 397 18.70 5.01 12.57
CA LYS A 397 18.74 3.78 13.35
C LYS A 397 19.49 2.68 12.60
N ASN A 398 19.16 2.48 11.32
CA ASN A 398 19.83 1.47 10.50
C ASN A 398 21.31 1.84 10.25
N SER A 399 21.63 3.14 10.12
CA SER A 399 23.00 3.62 10.02
C SER A 399 23.79 3.27 11.28
N TYR A 400 23.28 3.59 12.46
CA TYR A 400 23.92 3.23 13.74
C TYR A 400 24.11 1.72 13.88
N ARG A 401 23.10 0.92 13.52
CA ARG A 401 23.15 -0.54 13.61
C ARG A 401 24.26 -1.12 12.73
N ARG A 402 24.31 -0.74 11.46
CA ARG A 402 25.30 -1.23 10.50
C ARG A 402 26.74 -0.92 10.92
N PHE A 403 26.96 0.26 11.46
CA PHE A 403 28.28 0.63 11.99
C PHE A 403 28.64 -0.16 13.25
N ALA A 404 27.70 -0.37 14.16
CA ALA A 404 27.93 -1.17 15.35
C ALA A 404 28.21 -2.65 15.01
N GLU A 405 27.50 -3.23 14.04
CA GLU A 405 27.77 -4.58 13.52
C GLU A 405 29.19 -4.71 12.90
N ALA A 406 29.68 -3.64 12.29
CA ALA A 406 31.06 -3.55 11.78
C ALA A 406 32.11 -3.23 12.89
N GLY A 407 31.70 -3.12 14.15
CA GLY A 407 32.58 -2.79 15.26
C GLY A 407 33.03 -1.31 15.31
N ILE A 408 32.32 -0.43 14.62
CA ILE A 408 32.66 1.00 14.49
C ILE A 408 31.67 1.83 15.29
N ALA A 409 32.16 2.69 16.17
CA ALA A 409 31.33 3.67 16.87
C ALA A 409 31.00 4.83 15.91
N LEU A 410 29.73 5.02 15.58
CA LEU A 410 29.26 6.16 14.79
C LEU A 410 28.89 7.33 15.70
N GLY A 411 29.42 8.51 15.38
CA GLY A 411 29.06 9.76 16.05
C GLY A 411 27.61 10.16 15.79
N GLU A 412 27.16 11.19 16.47
CA GLU A 412 25.77 11.66 16.39
C GLU A 412 25.40 12.12 14.99
N LEU A 413 24.25 11.66 14.50
CA LEU A 413 23.67 12.06 13.23
C LEU A 413 22.81 13.32 13.40
N LYS A 414 22.89 14.25 12.45
CA LYS A 414 22.14 15.51 12.53
C LYS A 414 20.68 15.40 12.14
N ASN A 415 20.43 14.61 11.09
CA ASN A 415 19.09 14.55 10.53
C ASN A 415 18.78 13.13 10.02
N ASP A 416 17.49 12.81 10.03
CA ASP A 416 16.90 11.58 9.48
C ASP A 416 15.72 11.96 8.60
N ALA A 417 15.84 11.70 7.29
CA ALA A 417 14.82 12.09 6.34
C ALA A 417 13.56 11.22 6.43
N LEU A 418 13.70 9.94 6.82
CA LEU A 418 12.58 9.01 7.01
C LEU A 418 11.72 9.41 8.20
N LEU A 419 12.34 9.74 9.34
CA LEU A 419 11.62 10.23 10.53
C LEU A 419 10.92 11.56 10.26
N ALA A 420 11.56 12.45 9.48
CA ALA A 420 10.93 13.71 9.09
C ALA A 420 9.67 13.46 8.23
N ALA A 421 9.75 12.55 7.25
CA ALA A 421 8.63 12.19 6.40
C ALA A 421 7.49 11.54 7.21
N TYR A 422 7.83 10.65 8.12
CA TYR A 422 6.86 9.99 9.00
C TYR A 422 6.12 10.97 9.91
N LEU A 423 6.81 11.90 10.55
CA LEU A 423 6.17 12.88 11.45
C LEU A 423 5.22 13.84 10.73
N ILE A 424 5.49 14.14 9.44
CA ILE A 424 4.61 14.97 8.60
C ILE A 424 3.38 14.19 8.12
N ASP A 425 3.53 12.90 7.79
CA ASP A 425 2.42 12.06 7.36
C ASP A 425 2.57 10.62 7.90
N PRO A 426 2.18 10.39 9.18
CA PRO A 426 2.29 9.07 9.82
C PRO A 426 1.41 7.99 9.15
N SER A 427 0.43 8.40 8.34
CA SER A 427 -0.48 7.49 7.65
C SER A 427 0.08 6.98 6.31
N SER A 428 1.14 7.61 5.81
CA SER A 428 1.78 7.23 4.55
C SER A 428 2.42 5.85 4.64
N LYS A 429 2.02 4.96 3.72
CA LYS A 429 2.63 3.64 3.57
C LYS A 429 3.76 3.63 2.55
N ASP A 430 3.86 4.67 1.74
CA ASP A 430 4.90 4.83 0.73
C ASP A 430 5.94 5.81 1.25
N LEU A 431 7.00 5.25 1.79
CA LEU A 431 8.16 5.95 2.30
C LEU A 431 9.39 5.75 1.39
N ASP A 432 9.16 5.47 0.11
CA ASP A 432 10.24 5.43 -0.89
C ASP A 432 10.83 6.83 -1.13
N PRO A 433 12.17 7.01 -1.11
CA PRO A 433 12.78 8.31 -1.27
C PRO A 433 12.41 9.04 -2.56
N ASP A 434 12.33 8.34 -3.69
CA ASP A 434 12.01 8.95 -4.99
C ASP A 434 10.54 9.43 -5.01
N ALA A 435 9.64 8.61 -4.43
CA ALA A 435 8.24 8.98 -4.27
C ALA A 435 8.04 10.19 -3.36
N LEU A 436 8.83 10.29 -2.28
CA LEU A 436 8.78 11.43 -1.36
C LEU A 436 9.36 12.70 -1.98
N VAL A 437 10.46 12.61 -2.75
CA VAL A 437 11.00 13.75 -3.52
C VAL A 437 9.97 14.26 -4.52
N ARG A 438 9.33 13.36 -5.26
CA ARG A 438 8.23 13.73 -6.17
C ARG A 438 7.08 14.41 -5.44
N ARG A 439 6.65 13.82 -4.31
CA ARG A 439 5.51 14.32 -3.51
C ARG A 439 5.76 15.70 -2.89
N TYR A 440 6.92 15.91 -2.30
CA TYR A 440 7.19 17.08 -1.47
C TYR A 440 8.06 18.15 -2.13
N ALA A 441 8.90 17.76 -3.10
CA ALA A 441 9.76 18.66 -3.84
C ALA A 441 9.31 18.87 -5.31
N GLY A 442 8.39 18.05 -5.81
CA GLY A 442 7.87 18.16 -7.18
C GLY A 442 8.87 17.73 -8.27
N VAL A 443 9.87 16.94 -7.93
CA VAL A 443 10.94 16.51 -8.83
C VAL A 443 10.85 15.01 -9.11
N ASP A 444 10.85 14.64 -10.37
CA ASP A 444 10.99 13.23 -10.80
C ASP A 444 12.47 12.82 -10.81
N VAL A 445 12.82 11.84 -9.99
CA VAL A 445 14.18 11.31 -9.94
C VAL A 445 14.34 10.29 -11.05
N VAL A 446 15.17 10.62 -12.06
CA VAL A 446 15.50 9.69 -13.13
C VAL A 446 16.75 8.90 -12.71
N ARG A 447 16.57 7.60 -12.49
CA ARG A 447 17.69 6.69 -12.24
C ARG A 447 18.14 6.09 -13.57
N ALA A 448 19.46 5.89 -13.75
CA ALA A 448 19.94 5.13 -14.89
C ALA A 448 19.31 3.73 -14.85
N ASP A 449 18.83 3.25 -16.01
CA ASP A 449 18.07 1.99 -16.11
C ASP A 449 18.79 0.85 -15.37
N ALA A 450 18.09 0.27 -14.39
CA ALA A 450 18.58 -0.88 -13.61
C ALA A 450 18.81 -2.14 -14.49
N ASP A 451 18.39 -2.10 -15.74
CA ASP A 451 18.54 -3.16 -16.73
C ASP A 451 19.83 -3.07 -17.56
N GLN A 452 20.60 -1.99 -17.44
CA GLN A 452 21.97 -2.03 -17.90
C GLN A 452 22.79 -2.83 -16.88
N LEU A 453 23.16 -4.03 -17.25
CA LEU A 453 23.99 -4.98 -16.47
C LEU A 453 25.33 -4.39 -15.95
N LEU A 454 25.58 -3.10 -16.14
CA LEU A 454 26.75 -2.32 -15.82
C LEU A 454 26.44 -0.89 -15.29
N SER A 455 25.21 -0.58 -14.86
CA SER A 455 24.99 0.71 -14.18
C SER A 455 25.61 0.64 -12.79
N GLU A 456 26.66 1.40 -12.59
CA GLU A 456 27.26 1.56 -11.26
C GLU A 456 26.26 2.24 -10.32
N PRO A 457 26.15 1.81 -9.06
CA PRO A 457 25.32 2.49 -8.07
C PRO A 457 25.70 3.97 -7.99
N GLU A 458 24.70 4.85 -7.91
CA GLU A 458 24.91 6.29 -7.70
C GLU A 458 24.58 6.71 -6.25
N PRO A 459 25.44 6.43 -5.27
CA PRO A 459 25.13 6.72 -3.85
C PRO A 459 24.86 8.20 -3.60
N SER A 460 25.48 9.11 -4.36
CA SER A 460 25.23 10.55 -4.23
C SER A 460 23.84 10.97 -4.69
N LEU A 461 23.19 10.22 -5.59
CA LEU A 461 21.79 10.47 -5.98
C LEU A 461 20.84 10.16 -4.84
N ASP A 462 21.03 9.02 -4.17
CA ASP A 462 20.26 8.69 -2.97
C ASP A 462 20.46 9.76 -1.88
N ALA A 463 21.72 10.13 -1.60
CA ALA A 463 22.02 11.18 -0.63
C ALA A 463 21.34 12.53 -1.00
N TRP A 464 21.27 12.85 -2.29
CA TRP A 464 20.56 14.04 -2.76
C TRP A 464 19.06 13.93 -2.52
N CYS A 465 18.43 12.79 -2.77
CA CYS A 465 17.02 12.58 -2.45
C CYS A 465 16.74 12.83 -0.96
N TYR A 466 17.60 12.34 -0.06
CA TYR A 466 17.46 12.57 1.38
C TYR A 466 17.57 14.05 1.74
N ALA A 467 18.53 14.76 1.12
CA ALA A 467 18.69 16.20 1.30
C ALA A 467 17.48 17.00 0.80
N MET A 468 16.91 16.61 -0.34
CA MET A 468 15.69 17.23 -0.90
C MET A 468 14.48 17.02 -0.01
N ILE A 469 14.28 15.80 0.50
CA ILE A 469 13.20 15.49 1.44
C ILE A 469 13.34 16.35 2.70
N TRP A 470 14.53 16.41 3.27
CA TRP A 470 14.78 17.24 4.45
C TRP A 470 14.56 18.74 4.18
N ALA A 471 15.02 19.25 3.03
CA ALA A 471 14.84 20.64 2.66
C ALA A 471 13.35 21.00 2.49
N ALA A 472 12.54 20.06 2.00
CA ALA A 472 11.10 20.25 1.85
C ALA A 472 10.34 20.12 3.18
N LEU A 473 10.74 19.16 4.05
CA LEU A 473 9.97 18.79 5.25
C LEU A 473 10.50 19.44 6.55
N GLY A 474 11.79 19.77 6.64
CA GLY A 474 12.36 20.41 7.82
C GLY A 474 11.65 21.69 8.25
N PRO A 475 11.35 22.64 7.35
CA PRO A 475 10.54 23.81 7.67
C PRO A 475 9.13 23.45 8.15
N ARG A 476 8.48 22.46 7.54
CA ARG A 476 7.14 22.00 7.91
C ARG A 476 7.09 21.40 9.33
N LEU A 477 8.14 20.69 9.76
CA LEU A 477 8.23 20.21 11.15
C LEU A 477 8.18 21.37 12.14
N THR A 478 8.72 22.55 11.78
CA THR A 478 8.66 23.75 12.62
C THR A 478 7.26 24.36 12.60
N GLU A 479 6.66 24.49 11.42
CA GLU A 479 5.32 25.03 11.24
C GLU A 479 4.25 24.19 11.95
N GLU A 480 4.36 22.87 11.86
CA GLU A 480 3.45 21.91 12.49
C GLU A 480 3.81 21.61 13.96
N GLN A 481 4.76 22.35 14.54
CA GLN A 481 5.24 22.23 15.94
C GLN A 481 5.77 20.83 16.31
N SER A 482 6.14 20.03 15.31
CA SER A 482 6.66 18.67 15.46
C SER A 482 8.19 18.61 15.59
N LEU A 483 8.90 19.72 15.37
CA LEU A 483 10.35 19.78 15.43
C LEU A 483 10.94 19.38 16.80
N PRO A 484 10.34 19.75 17.97
CA PRO A 484 10.82 19.27 19.28
C PRO A 484 10.69 17.75 19.41
N VAL A 485 9.56 17.15 18.99
CA VAL A 485 9.37 15.69 18.99
C VAL A 485 10.45 15.02 18.16
N TYR A 486 10.69 15.56 16.95
CA TYR A 486 11.72 15.06 16.06
C TYR A 486 13.12 15.09 16.70
N LYS A 487 13.54 16.25 17.25
CA LYS A 487 14.92 16.45 17.75
C LYS A 487 15.16 15.84 19.11
N ASP A 488 14.19 15.97 20.01
CA ASP A 488 14.38 15.65 21.43
C ASP A 488 13.94 14.22 21.76
N ILE A 489 13.13 13.58 20.88
CA ILE A 489 12.61 12.23 21.11
C ILE A 489 13.02 11.30 19.97
N GLU A 490 12.50 11.47 18.74
CA GLU A 490 12.61 10.46 17.68
C GLU A 490 14.04 10.23 17.22
N LEU A 491 14.79 11.29 16.94
CA LEU A 491 16.17 11.16 16.48
C LEU A 491 17.11 10.54 17.54
N PRO A 492 17.06 10.92 18.82
CA PRO A 492 17.81 10.23 19.88
C PRO A 492 17.39 8.77 20.09
N VAL A 493 16.09 8.48 20.00
CA VAL A 493 15.55 7.11 20.13
C VAL A 493 16.12 6.18 19.05
N ALA A 494 16.35 6.65 17.83
CA ALA A 494 17.00 5.86 16.79
C ALA A 494 18.33 5.23 17.23
N GLY A 495 19.17 6.00 17.95
CA GLY A 495 20.41 5.49 18.52
C GLY A 495 20.20 4.49 19.66
N VAL A 496 19.15 4.67 20.46
CA VAL A 496 18.79 3.72 21.54
C VAL A 496 18.33 2.40 20.94
N LEU A 497 17.38 2.45 20.00
CA LEU A 497 16.83 1.26 19.35
C LEU A 497 17.90 0.47 18.60
N SER A 498 18.82 1.16 17.93
CA SER A 498 19.97 0.50 17.30
C SER A 498 20.78 -0.33 18.28
N ARG A 499 21.11 0.24 19.45
CA ARG A 499 21.84 -0.51 20.51
C ARG A 499 21.02 -1.68 21.04
N MET A 500 19.72 -1.54 21.19
CA MET A 500 18.82 -2.63 21.59
C MET A 500 18.81 -3.77 20.55
N GLU A 501 18.73 -3.44 19.28
CA GLU A 501 18.77 -4.42 18.19
C GLU A 501 20.09 -5.19 18.16
N VAL A 502 21.23 -4.49 18.27
CA VAL A 502 22.55 -5.11 18.29
C VAL A 502 22.76 -5.96 19.54
N HIS A 503 22.26 -5.51 20.68
CA HIS A 503 22.37 -6.26 21.93
C HIS A 503 21.46 -7.50 21.93
N GLY A 504 20.25 -7.39 21.40
CA GLY A 504 19.24 -8.45 21.42
C GLY A 504 18.81 -8.86 22.83
N ILE A 505 17.98 -9.89 22.93
CA ILE A 505 17.53 -10.48 24.18
C ILE A 505 17.91 -11.95 24.30
N ALA A 506 18.50 -12.36 25.41
CA ALA A 506 18.93 -13.72 25.63
C ALA A 506 17.75 -14.68 25.82
N VAL A 507 17.87 -15.89 25.26
CA VAL A 507 16.81 -16.88 25.23
C VAL A 507 17.35 -18.26 25.59
N ALA A 508 16.66 -18.96 26.47
CA ALA A 508 16.87 -20.40 26.76
C ALA A 508 16.24 -21.22 25.63
N LYS A 509 17.05 -21.53 24.60
CA LYS A 509 16.59 -22.22 23.39
C LYS A 509 16.05 -23.61 23.68
N ASP A 510 16.60 -24.33 24.65
CA ASP A 510 16.16 -25.64 25.13
C ASP A 510 14.74 -25.57 25.70
N VAL A 511 14.40 -24.51 26.44
CA VAL A 511 13.05 -24.28 26.96
C VAL A 511 12.07 -24.03 25.81
N LEU A 512 12.43 -23.24 24.80
CA LEU A 512 11.61 -23.04 23.61
C LEU A 512 11.40 -24.35 22.83
N GLN A 513 12.46 -25.16 22.67
CA GLN A 513 12.37 -26.43 21.98
C GLN A 513 11.43 -27.40 22.69
N SER A 514 11.56 -27.53 24.03
CA SER A 514 10.65 -28.38 24.82
C SER A 514 9.19 -27.95 24.67
N GLN A 515 8.92 -26.65 24.69
CA GLN A 515 7.56 -26.14 24.51
C GLN A 515 7.04 -26.37 23.09
N PHE A 516 7.90 -26.25 22.07
CA PHE A 516 7.54 -26.55 20.69
C PHE A 516 7.15 -28.01 20.51
N ASP A 517 7.92 -28.93 21.11
CA ASP A 517 7.67 -30.36 21.03
C ASP A 517 6.35 -30.73 21.74
N GLU A 518 6.10 -30.18 22.93
CA GLU A 518 4.84 -30.33 23.67
C GLU A 518 3.64 -29.82 22.86
N LEU A 519 3.74 -28.58 22.29
CA LEU A 519 2.69 -27.98 21.48
C LEU A 519 2.44 -28.76 20.19
N SER A 520 3.49 -29.35 19.58
CA SER A 520 3.35 -30.14 18.36
C SER A 520 2.58 -31.44 18.66
N ALA A 521 2.92 -32.16 19.73
CA ALA A 521 2.19 -33.35 20.16
C ALA A 521 0.71 -33.02 20.49
N GLU A 522 0.47 -31.89 21.14
CA GLU A 522 -0.89 -31.43 21.46
C GLU A 522 -1.71 -31.11 20.21
N VAL A 523 -1.14 -30.36 19.26
CA VAL A 523 -1.81 -30.04 17.98
C VAL A 523 -2.20 -31.30 17.23
N ASP A 524 -1.30 -32.29 17.17
CA ASP A 524 -1.55 -33.58 16.50
C ASP A 524 -2.67 -34.38 17.20
N GLU A 525 -2.70 -34.37 18.52
CA GLU A 525 -3.74 -35.08 19.31
C GLU A 525 -5.10 -34.40 19.17
N ILE A 526 -5.16 -33.04 19.22
CA ILE A 526 -6.42 -32.27 19.02
C ILE A 526 -6.93 -32.50 17.60
N ALA A 527 -6.05 -32.50 16.59
CA ALA A 527 -6.44 -32.74 15.21
C ALA A 527 -7.07 -34.14 15.05
N LYS A 528 -6.46 -35.17 15.67
CA LYS A 528 -7.01 -36.53 15.68
C LYS A 528 -8.39 -36.59 16.33
N GLN A 529 -8.57 -35.95 17.48
CA GLN A 529 -9.89 -35.87 18.14
C GLN A 529 -10.93 -35.16 17.28
N ALA A 530 -10.52 -34.09 16.57
CA ALA A 530 -11.41 -33.39 15.63
C ALA A 530 -11.85 -34.29 14.47
N TYR A 531 -10.92 -35.10 13.91
CA TYR A 531 -11.21 -36.06 12.83
C TYR A 531 -12.10 -37.22 13.29
N GLU A 532 -11.93 -37.71 14.52
CA GLU A 532 -12.81 -38.74 15.09
C GLU A 532 -14.28 -38.25 15.20
N ILE A 533 -14.49 -36.97 15.48
CA ILE A 533 -15.83 -36.35 15.56
C ILE A 533 -16.53 -36.32 14.20
N ILE A 534 -15.80 -35.92 13.13
CA ILE A 534 -16.38 -35.78 11.78
C ILE A 534 -16.24 -37.05 10.93
N GLY A 535 -15.45 -38.06 11.37
CA GLY A 535 -15.27 -39.33 10.70
C GLY A 535 -14.25 -39.36 9.57
N HIS A 536 -13.53 -38.29 9.29
CA HIS A 536 -12.50 -38.22 8.25
C HIS A 536 -11.46 -37.13 8.55
N GLU A 537 -10.31 -37.20 7.87
CA GLU A 537 -9.27 -36.19 7.96
C GLU A 537 -9.61 -34.95 7.07
N VAL A 538 -9.30 -33.77 7.58
CA VAL A 538 -9.50 -32.48 6.90
C VAL A 538 -8.37 -31.51 7.27
N ASN A 539 -8.01 -30.60 6.38
CA ASN A 539 -7.07 -29.56 6.74
C ASN A 539 -7.76 -28.49 7.60
N LEU A 540 -7.57 -28.56 8.93
CA LEU A 540 -8.14 -27.63 9.91
C LEU A 540 -7.66 -26.17 9.77
N ALA A 541 -6.63 -25.92 8.94
CA ALA A 541 -6.17 -24.59 8.58
C ALA A 541 -6.79 -24.07 7.27
N SER A 542 -7.53 -24.91 6.50
CA SER A 542 -8.12 -24.54 5.23
C SER A 542 -9.53 -23.98 5.39
N PRO A 543 -9.77 -22.65 5.18
CA PRO A 543 -11.10 -22.07 5.28
C PRO A 543 -12.13 -22.78 4.38
N LYS A 544 -11.72 -23.17 3.17
CA LYS A 544 -12.60 -23.83 2.19
C LYS A 544 -13.06 -25.22 2.65
N GLN A 545 -12.15 -26.04 3.18
CA GLN A 545 -12.49 -27.36 3.68
C GLN A 545 -13.35 -27.28 4.95
N LEU A 546 -13.04 -26.32 5.82
CA LEU A 546 -13.84 -26.07 7.02
C LEU A 546 -15.27 -25.63 6.69
N GLN A 547 -15.47 -24.81 5.66
CA GLN A 547 -16.80 -24.44 5.21
C GLN A 547 -17.62 -25.69 4.82
N THR A 548 -17.05 -26.60 4.03
CA THR A 548 -17.70 -27.86 3.67
C THR A 548 -18.08 -28.68 4.91
N VAL A 549 -17.14 -28.85 5.86
CA VAL A 549 -17.41 -29.59 7.09
C VAL A 549 -18.52 -28.93 7.92
N LEU A 550 -18.41 -27.62 8.16
CA LEU A 550 -19.31 -26.93 9.09
C LEU A 550 -20.74 -26.77 8.51
N PHE A 551 -20.84 -26.38 7.25
CA PHE A 551 -22.12 -25.98 6.66
C PHE A 551 -22.78 -27.06 5.81
N ASP A 552 -21.98 -27.88 5.09
CA ASP A 552 -22.52 -28.92 4.22
C ASP A 552 -22.67 -30.26 4.95
N GLU A 553 -21.67 -30.68 5.75
CA GLU A 553 -21.66 -31.99 6.40
C GLU A 553 -22.37 -31.96 7.78
N LEU A 554 -22.03 -30.95 8.62
CA LEU A 554 -22.61 -30.81 9.96
C LEU A 554 -23.90 -29.98 9.97
N GLY A 555 -24.26 -29.34 8.84
CA GLY A 555 -25.54 -28.62 8.66
C GLY A 555 -25.70 -27.42 9.61
N MET A 556 -24.59 -26.80 10.03
CA MET A 556 -24.65 -25.61 10.89
C MET A 556 -25.20 -24.41 10.14
N GLU A 557 -25.81 -23.45 10.85
CA GLU A 557 -26.20 -22.19 10.24
C GLU A 557 -24.98 -21.40 9.78
N GLY A 558 -25.10 -20.72 8.61
CA GLY A 558 -24.00 -19.97 8.02
C GLY A 558 -23.58 -18.79 8.90
N THR A 559 -22.29 -18.62 9.07
CA THR A 559 -21.69 -17.42 9.68
C THR A 559 -21.78 -16.22 8.74
N ARG A 560 -21.20 -15.05 9.13
CA ARG A 560 -21.11 -13.88 8.25
C ARG A 560 -20.54 -14.25 6.86
N SER A 561 -21.28 -13.92 5.80
CA SER A 561 -20.86 -14.17 4.42
C SER A 561 -19.60 -13.33 4.07
N VAL A 562 -18.64 -13.95 3.40
CA VAL A 562 -17.43 -13.34 2.87
C VAL A 562 -17.24 -13.75 1.41
N LYS A 563 -16.36 -13.08 0.67
CA LYS A 563 -16.13 -13.35 -0.78
C LYS A 563 -15.94 -14.82 -1.17
N THR A 564 -15.45 -15.64 -0.27
CA THR A 564 -15.14 -17.05 -0.49
C THR A 564 -16.12 -18.01 0.20
N GLY A 565 -17.31 -17.53 0.59
CA GLY A 565 -18.33 -18.29 1.32
C GLY A 565 -18.60 -17.71 2.71
N TYR A 566 -18.72 -18.56 3.73
CA TYR A 566 -18.93 -18.14 5.11
C TYR A 566 -17.60 -17.90 5.84
N SER A 567 -17.57 -16.90 6.73
CA SER A 567 -16.40 -16.63 7.55
C SER A 567 -16.08 -17.80 8.48
N THR A 568 -14.84 -18.24 8.47
CA THR A 568 -14.30 -19.20 9.44
C THR A 568 -13.21 -18.58 10.31
N ASN A 569 -13.24 -17.24 10.53
CA ASN A 569 -12.31 -16.59 11.45
C ASN A 569 -12.62 -16.99 12.91
N ALA A 570 -11.71 -16.69 13.84
CA ALA A 570 -11.83 -17.11 15.24
C ALA A 570 -13.12 -16.60 15.90
N GLU A 571 -13.50 -15.36 15.64
CA GLU A 571 -14.71 -14.73 16.19
C GLU A 571 -15.99 -15.40 15.68
N ALA A 572 -16.09 -15.61 14.36
CA ALA A 572 -17.23 -16.29 13.76
C ALA A 572 -17.38 -17.75 14.26
N LEU A 573 -16.26 -18.47 14.45
CA LEU A 573 -16.29 -19.82 15.00
C LEU A 573 -16.60 -19.83 16.49
N ALA A 574 -16.16 -18.85 17.28
CA ALA A 574 -16.51 -18.72 18.68
C ALA A 574 -18.02 -18.46 18.84
N THR A 575 -18.59 -17.53 18.06
CA THR A 575 -20.02 -17.28 18.03
C THR A 575 -20.81 -18.53 17.62
N LEU A 576 -20.35 -19.25 16.61
CA LEU A 576 -21.00 -20.49 16.17
C LEU A 576 -20.91 -21.58 17.25
N PHE A 577 -19.82 -21.64 18.01
CA PHE A 577 -19.67 -22.54 19.14
C PHE A 577 -20.63 -22.18 20.28
N GLU A 578 -20.76 -20.89 20.62
CA GLU A 578 -21.73 -20.43 21.63
C GLU A 578 -23.18 -20.80 21.27
N GLN A 579 -23.51 -20.81 19.98
CA GLN A 579 -24.86 -21.15 19.49
C GLN A 579 -25.13 -22.65 19.44
N THR A 580 -24.11 -23.46 19.12
CA THR A 580 -24.30 -24.87 18.80
C THR A 580 -23.71 -25.83 19.84
N GLU A 581 -22.75 -25.37 20.65
CA GLU A 581 -21.96 -26.19 21.60
C GLU A 581 -21.35 -27.45 20.96
N HIS A 582 -21.12 -27.41 19.62
CA HIS A 582 -20.71 -28.61 18.89
C HIS A 582 -19.25 -28.99 19.20
N PRO A 583 -18.96 -30.26 19.56
CA PRO A 583 -17.62 -30.69 19.99
C PRO A 583 -16.52 -30.47 18.95
N PHE A 584 -16.85 -30.53 17.66
CA PHE A 584 -15.88 -30.22 16.59
C PHE A 584 -15.39 -28.77 16.65
N LEU A 585 -16.26 -27.80 16.92
CA LEU A 585 -15.88 -26.39 17.04
C LEU A 585 -14.98 -26.15 18.25
N GLU A 586 -15.24 -26.82 19.38
CA GLU A 586 -14.35 -26.78 20.54
C GLU A 586 -12.94 -27.23 20.17
N LYS A 587 -12.81 -28.39 19.49
CA LYS A 587 -11.52 -28.93 19.05
C LYS A 587 -10.86 -28.05 17.99
N LEU A 588 -11.64 -27.51 17.06
CA LEU A 588 -11.14 -26.60 16.02
C LEU A 588 -10.56 -25.30 16.60
N LEU A 589 -11.24 -24.69 17.57
CA LEU A 589 -10.75 -23.51 18.28
C LEU A 589 -9.48 -23.81 19.08
N ALA A 590 -9.48 -24.91 19.85
CA ALA A 590 -8.31 -25.35 20.60
C ALA A 590 -7.11 -25.67 19.68
N HIS A 591 -7.35 -26.34 18.55
CA HIS A 591 -6.33 -26.61 17.53
C HIS A 591 -5.71 -25.33 16.98
N ARG A 592 -6.52 -24.31 16.68
CA ARG A 592 -6.03 -23.03 16.17
C ARG A 592 -5.18 -22.28 17.19
N ASP A 593 -5.60 -22.26 18.44
CA ASP A 593 -4.85 -21.60 19.52
C ASP A 593 -3.50 -22.28 19.75
N SER A 594 -3.48 -23.62 19.85
CA SER A 594 -2.24 -24.38 20.03
C SER A 594 -1.33 -24.28 18.79
N SER A 595 -1.89 -24.30 17.57
CA SER A 595 -1.15 -24.13 16.31
C SER A 595 -0.53 -22.72 16.21
N LYS A 596 -1.23 -21.67 16.64
CA LYS A 596 -0.72 -20.32 16.66
C LYS A 596 0.46 -20.17 17.62
N LEU A 597 0.35 -20.74 18.83
CA LEU A 597 1.45 -20.76 19.80
C LEU A 597 2.65 -21.56 19.29
N ARG A 598 2.43 -22.73 18.69
CA ARG A 598 3.48 -23.53 18.06
C ARG A 598 4.21 -22.72 16.99
N GLN A 599 3.49 -22.01 16.12
CA GLN A 599 4.10 -21.20 15.07
C GLN A 599 4.92 -20.03 15.65
N ILE A 600 4.44 -19.36 16.70
CA ILE A 600 5.19 -18.31 17.39
C ILE A 600 6.48 -18.91 17.97
N THR A 601 6.39 -20.04 18.67
CA THR A 601 7.54 -20.73 19.27
C THR A 601 8.56 -21.14 18.22
N GLU A 602 8.13 -21.69 17.10
CA GLU A 602 9.00 -22.07 15.97
C GLU A 602 9.72 -20.84 15.39
N THR A 603 9.00 -19.74 15.21
CA THR A 603 9.58 -18.49 14.72
C THR A 603 10.66 -17.96 15.68
N LEU A 604 10.42 -18.01 16.98
CA LEU A 604 11.39 -17.63 18.00
C LEU A 604 12.63 -18.52 17.98
N ILE A 605 12.46 -19.86 17.88
CA ILE A 605 13.58 -20.79 17.80
C ILE A 605 14.47 -20.52 16.58
N LYS A 606 13.85 -20.25 15.42
CA LYS A 606 14.57 -19.92 14.18
C LYS A 606 15.30 -18.58 14.26
N ALA A 607 14.80 -17.66 15.06
CA ALA A 607 15.38 -16.33 15.23
C ALA A 607 16.53 -16.26 16.25
N VAL A 608 16.79 -17.35 17.02
CA VAL A 608 17.92 -17.39 17.95
C VAL A 608 19.22 -17.41 17.19
N ALA A 609 20.01 -16.36 17.31
CA ALA A 609 21.31 -16.20 16.67
C ALA A 609 22.40 -17.06 17.35
N ALA A 610 23.61 -17.06 16.79
CA ALA A 610 24.73 -17.87 17.29
C ALA A 610 25.20 -17.49 18.71
N ASP A 611 24.93 -16.27 19.14
CA ASP A 611 25.21 -15.74 20.48
C ASP A 611 24.15 -16.13 21.54
N GLY A 612 23.11 -16.88 21.13
CA GLY A 612 22.01 -17.27 22.01
C GLY A 612 20.97 -16.17 22.28
N ARG A 613 20.95 -15.13 21.45
CA ARG A 613 20.03 -14.00 21.58
C ARG A 613 19.11 -13.88 20.37
N ILE A 614 17.99 -13.21 20.54
CA ILE A 614 17.10 -12.79 19.45
C ILE A 614 17.31 -11.30 19.22
N HIS A 615 17.62 -10.94 17.98
CA HIS A 615 17.80 -9.58 17.51
C HIS A 615 16.61 -9.18 16.66
N THR A 616 15.57 -8.68 17.31
CA THR A 616 14.42 -8.12 16.59
C THR A 616 14.77 -6.78 15.97
N SER A 617 14.04 -6.33 14.98
CA SER A 617 14.12 -4.98 14.45
C SER A 617 12.96 -4.14 14.98
N TYR A 618 13.24 -2.93 15.47
CA TYR A 618 12.23 -1.98 15.93
C TYR A 618 11.96 -0.93 14.84
N SER A 619 10.68 -0.70 14.52
CA SER A 619 10.30 0.35 13.57
C SER A 619 9.68 1.54 14.31
N GLN A 620 10.21 2.74 14.06
CA GLN A 620 9.64 4.02 14.53
C GLN A 620 8.53 4.51 13.59
N VAL A 621 8.48 3.99 12.36
CA VAL A 621 7.58 4.42 11.30
C VAL A 621 6.53 3.36 10.93
N GLY A 622 6.48 2.26 11.68
CA GLY A 622 5.61 1.11 11.38
C GLY A 622 4.14 1.29 11.78
N THR A 623 3.81 2.31 12.56
CA THR A 623 2.44 2.59 13.00
C THR A 623 2.07 4.05 12.76
N SER A 624 0.80 4.34 12.54
CA SER A 624 0.31 5.73 12.39
C SER A 624 0.12 6.47 13.72
N THR A 625 0.34 5.79 14.85
CA THR A 625 0.03 6.31 16.20
C THR A 625 1.25 6.78 16.99
N GLY A 626 2.46 6.67 16.43
CA GLY A 626 3.71 6.96 17.15
C GLY A 626 4.21 5.82 18.03
N ARG A 627 3.52 4.66 18.07
CA ARG A 627 4.00 3.48 18.79
C ARG A 627 5.10 2.78 17.98
N LEU A 628 6.08 2.20 18.67
CA LEU A 628 7.06 1.32 18.05
C LEU A 628 6.41 0.00 17.63
N SER A 629 6.84 -0.58 16.52
CA SER A 629 6.57 -1.97 16.17
C SER A 629 7.84 -2.81 16.21
N SER A 630 7.68 -4.13 16.40
CA SER A 630 8.77 -5.10 16.44
C SER A 630 8.59 -6.08 15.28
N GLU A 631 9.67 -6.34 14.53
CA GLU A 631 9.65 -7.16 13.33
C GLU A 631 10.87 -8.09 13.28
N ASN A 632 10.71 -9.23 12.63
CA ASN A 632 11.78 -10.19 12.34
C ASN A 632 12.60 -10.67 13.56
N PRO A 633 11.98 -11.28 14.59
CA PRO A 633 10.56 -11.63 14.73
C PRO A 633 9.77 -10.56 15.46
N ASN A 634 8.43 -10.57 15.32
CA ASN A 634 7.57 -9.72 16.13
C ASN A 634 7.47 -10.25 17.57
N LEU A 635 8.16 -9.60 18.50
CA LEU A 635 8.16 -9.96 19.92
C LEU A 635 6.96 -9.40 20.69
N GLN A 636 6.20 -8.44 20.13
CA GLN A 636 5.01 -7.85 20.74
C GLN A 636 3.80 -8.77 20.74
N ASN A 637 3.81 -9.80 19.85
CA ASN A 637 2.72 -10.76 19.71
C ASN A 637 2.82 -11.97 20.67
N ILE A 638 3.80 -12.00 21.57
CA ILE A 638 3.93 -13.07 22.56
C ILE A 638 2.82 -12.92 23.60
N PRO A 639 1.92 -13.94 23.76
CA PRO A 639 0.79 -13.83 24.67
C PRO A 639 1.22 -13.62 26.12
N ILE A 640 0.44 -12.84 26.88
CA ILE A 640 0.74 -12.52 28.30
C ILE A 640 -0.40 -12.92 29.25
N LYS A 641 -1.62 -13.13 28.74
CA LYS A 641 -2.81 -13.41 29.57
C LYS A 641 -3.05 -14.89 29.85
N THR A 642 -2.38 -15.78 29.14
CA THR A 642 -2.58 -17.24 29.28
C THR A 642 -1.36 -17.89 29.94
N ASP A 643 -1.58 -18.97 30.72
CA ASP A 643 -0.50 -19.76 31.33
C ASP A 643 0.52 -20.24 30.30
N ARG A 644 0.06 -20.61 29.10
CA ARG A 644 0.91 -21.05 27.99
C ARG A 644 1.77 -19.89 27.46
N GLY A 645 1.20 -18.71 27.33
CA GLY A 645 1.96 -17.49 26.97
C GLY A 645 2.99 -17.13 28.01
N MET A 646 2.66 -17.24 29.29
CA MET A 646 3.59 -17.02 30.41
C MET A 646 4.74 -18.04 30.40
N ARG A 647 4.49 -19.31 30.10
CA ARG A 647 5.54 -20.32 29.90
C ARG A 647 6.46 -19.95 28.73
N LEU A 648 5.92 -19.45 27.62
CA LEU A 648 6.72 -19.00 26.48
C LEU A 648 7.62 -17.81 26.88
N ARG A 649 7.09 -16.87 27.65
CA ARG A 649 7.87 -15.73 28.16
C ARG A 649 8.97 -16.14 29.15
N SER A 650 8.83 -17.25 29.87
CA SER A 650 9.86 -17.76 30.77
C SER A 650 11.14 -18.20 30.06
N ALA A 651 11.11 -18.41 28.75
CA ALA A 651 12.28 -18.68 27.93
C ALA A 651 13.20 -17.45 27.75
N PHE A 652 12.70 -16.25 27.96
CA PHE A 652 13.50 -15.02 27.90
C PHE A 652 14.23 -14.82 29.24
N ILE A 653 15.55 -14.76 29.19
CA ILE A 653 16.42 -14.78 30.38
C ILE A 653 17.36 -13.55 30.38
N ALA A 654 17.94 -13.27 31.53
CA ALA A 654 18.89 -12.16 31.68
C ALA A 654 20.14 -12.32 30.79
N GLY A 655 20.57 -13.57 30.53
CA GLY A 655 21.77 -13.86 29.76
C GLY A 655 23.07 -13.70 30.54
N GLN A 656 24.18 -14.05 29.90
CA GLN A 656 25.50 -13.98 30.53
C GLN A 656 25.89 -12.53 30.84
N GLY A 657 26.38 -12.31 32.05
CA GLY A 657 26.82 -10.98 32.54
C GLY A 657 25.72 -10.15 33.20
N TYR A 658 24.50 -10.67 33.30
CA TYR A 658 23.36 -10.04 33.93
C TYR A 658 22.74 -10.97 34.99
N GLU A 659 22.22 -10.42 36.07
CA GLU A 659 21.61 -11.18 37.18
C GLU A 659 20.10 -11.35 36.99
N THR A 660 19.43 -10.32 36.41
CA THR A 660 17.97 -10.32 36.26
C THR A 660 17.51 -9.48 35.08
N LEU A 661 16.27 -9.70 34.67
CA LEU A 661 15.53 -8.80 33.77
C LEU A 661 14.71 -7.85 34.63
N LEU A 662 14.89 -6.54 34.41
CA LEU A 662 14.03 -5.51 34.96
C LEU A 662 12.97 -5.12 33.96
N THR A 663 11.71 -5.26 34.31
CA THR A 663 10.58 -4.73 33.55
C THR A 663 9.96 -3.54 34.26
N ALA A 664 9.74 -2.47 33.51
CA ALA A 664 9.09 -1.28 34.03
C ALA A 664 8.08 -0.77 33.01
N ASP A 665 6.87 -0.48 33.48
CA ASP A 665 5.79 0.03 32.64
C ASP A 665 5.03 1.14 33.39
N TYR A 666 4.55 2.13 32.64
CA TYR A 666 3.71 3.17 33.18
C TYR A 666 2.27 2.67 33.37
N SER A 667 1.79 2.71 34.61
CA SER A 667 0.40 2.31 34.88
C SER A 667 -0.58 3.31 34.29
N GLN A 668 -1.39 2.86 33.33
CA GLN A 668 -2.51 3.59 32.71
C GLN A 668 -2.12 4.99 32.21
N ILE A 669 -0.92 5.14 31.60
CA ILE A 669 -0.38 6.45 31.22
C ILE A 669 -1.29 7.22 30.26
N GLU A 670 -1.91 6.54 29.29
CA GLU A 670 -2.81 7.16 28.31
C GLU A 670 -4.05 7.75 28.99
N MET A 671 -4.60 7.05 29.97
CA MET A 671 -5.75 7.54 30.73
C MET A 671 -5.37 8.71 31.67
N ARG A 672 -4.15 8.71 32.22
CA ARG A 672 -3.63 9.84 32.99
C ARG A 672 -3.42 11.07 32.13
N ILE A 673 -2.89 10.91 30.93
CA ILE A 673 -2.75 11.99 29.94
C ILE A 673 -4.14 12.49 29.52
N MET A 674 -5.10 11.59 29.26
CA MET A 674 -6.48 11.95 28.96
C MET A 674 -7.11 12.79 30.08
N ALA A 675 -7.01 12.34 31.34
CA ALA A 675 -7.51 13.06 32.49
C ALA A 675 -6.91 14.47 32.60
N HIS A 676 -5.60 14.60 32.34
CA HIS A 676 -4.91 15.88 32.37
C HIS A 676 -5.35 16.82 31.24
N LEU A 677 -5.44 16.30 29.98
CA LEU A 677 -5.79 17.12 28.83
C LEU A 677 -7.28 17.50 28.79
N SER A 678 -8.17 16.64 29.30
CA SER A 678 -9.61 16.91 29.36
C SER A 678 -10.02 17.73 30.58
N GLU A 679 -9.11 17.86 31.60
CA GLU A 679 -9.40 18.46 32.90
C GLU A 679 -10.62 17.83 33.58
N ASP A 680 -10.94 16.53 33.29
CA ASP A 680 -12.08 15.83 33.87
C ASP A 680 -11.84 15.60 35.38
N GLU A 681 -12.62 16.29 36.21
CA GLU A 681 -12.49 16.26 37.65
C GLU A 681 -12.66 14.84 38.24
N GLY A 682 -13.56 14.01 37.64
CA GLY A 682 -13.80 12.65 38.10
C GLY A 682 -12.61 11.72 37.86
N LEU A 683 -11.99 11.81 36.67
CA LEU A 683 -10.79 11.04 36.34
C LEU A 683 -9.59 11.49 37.19
N ILE A 684 -9.41 12.80 37.35
CA ILE A 684 -8.31 13.37 38.18
C ILE A 684 -8.48 12.93 39.64
N GLU A 685 -9.71 12.98 40.19
CA GLU A 685 -9.97 12.56 41.56
C GLU A 685 -9.71 11.06 41.76
N ALA A 686 -10.14 10.20 40.84
CA ALA A 686 -9.88 8.76 40.89
C ALA A 686 -8.39 8.45 40.90
N PHE A 687 -7.60 9.09 40.03
CA PHE A 687 -6.13 8.93 40.03
C PHE A 687 -5.47 9.44 41.32
N ASN A 688 -5.91 10.57 41.87
CA ASN A 688 -5.37 11.11 43.11
C ASN A 688 -5.70 10.21 44.32
N LYS A 689 -6.80 9.49 44.28
CA LYS A 689 -7.17 8.48 45.30
C LYS A 689 -6.46 7.15 45.12
N GLY A 690 -5.77 6.94 43.95
CA GLY A 690 -5.13 5.67 43.63
C GLY A 690 -6.10 4.59 43.23
N GLU A 691 -7.30 4.95 42.76
CA GLU A 691 -8.33 4.01 42.30
C GLU A 691 -7.93 3.42 40.92
N ASP A 692 -8.23 2.13 40.70
CA ASP A 692 -8.10 1.53 39.36
C ASP A 692 -9.22 2.05 38.46
N LEU A 693 -8.84 2.69 37.37
CA LEU A 693 -9.77 3.38 36.49
C LEU A 693 -10.73 2.41 35.79
N HIS A 694 -10.29 1.19 35.51
CA HIS A 694 -11.15 0.17 34.89
C HIS A 694 -12.26 -0.24 35.87
N ASN A 695 -11.91 -0.40 37.14
CA ASN A 695 -12.88 -0.68 38.19
C ASN A 695 -13.79 0.53 38.44
N PHE A 696 -13.24 1.74 38.46
CA PHE A 696 -14.01 2.99 38.68
C PHE A 696 -15.01 3.23 37.54
N VAL A 697 -14.61 3.11 36.26
CA VAL A 697 -15.47 3.28 35.11
C VAL A 697 -16.47 2.13 35.01
N GLY A 698 -16.04 0.89 35.20
CA GLY A 698 -16.89 -0.29 35.22
C GLY A 698 -17.98 -0.21 36.27
N ALA A 699 -17.63 0.17 37.51
CA ALA A 699 -18.58 0.37 38.60
C ALA A 699 -19.68 1.40 38.26
N ARG A 700 -19.30 2.51 37.61
CA ARG A 700 -20.26 3.53 37.16
C ARG A 700 -21.15 3.07 36.01
N ILE A 701 -20.61 2.35 35.05
CA ILE A 701 -21.39 1.83 33.91
C ILE A 701 -22.38 0.76 34.37
N TYR A 702 -21.94 -0.14 35.22
CA TYR A 702 -22.77 -1.26 35.67
C TYR A 702 -23.56 -0.97 36.96
N GLY A 703 -23.37 0.19 37.60
CA GLY A 703 -24.05 0.57 38.82
C GLY A 703 -23.71 -0.32 40.02
N VAL A 704 -22.49 -0.81 40.11
CA VAL A 704 -21.96 -1.67 41.17
C VAL A 704 -20.84 -0.95 41.96
N GLU A 705 -20.50 -1.47 43.13
CA GLU A 705 -19.35 -0.94 43.88
C GLU A 705 -18.03 -1.29 43.16
N PRO A 706 -16.99 -0.44 43.23
CA PRO A 706 -15.70 -0.64 42.52
C PRO A 706 -14.98 -1.95 42.87
N GLU A 707 -15.31 -2.58 43.99
CA GLU A 707 -14.71 -3.83 44.46
C GLU A 707 -15.55 -5.06 44.08
N ALA A 708 -16.69 -4.88 43.41
CA ALA A 708 -17.54 -5.95 42.94
C ALA A 708 -17.10 -6.36 41.49
#